data_ecb019a167b8ad355e3d648b6c7e9c1a
#
_entry.id   ecb019a167b8ad355e3d648b6c7e9c1a
#
_cell.length_a   1.000
_cell.length_b   1.000
_cell.length_c   1.000
_cell.angle_alpha   90.00
_cell.angle_beta   90.00
_cell.angle_gamma   90.00
#
_symmetry.space_group_name_H-M   'P 1'
#
loop_
_entity.id
_entity.type
_entity.pdbx_description
1 polymer ?
#
loop_
_entity_poly.entity_id
_entity_poly.type
_entity_poly.pdbx_seq_one_letter_code
_entity_poly.pdbx_strand_id
1 'polypeptide(L)'
;MARPSAWVLLLPTAVLLLAFVPASPADAFPERVGHDREWPAIGDGDFVLADLTGDGFDDLAAVDDGSGAVHVHFGSAAGISQTPRMTLSTGGVMDLATADMNGDGRLDLVAVGGMKATWFDLVVGSPPASLTLDGPALAVAPGDFDADGDTDLAVLETTGARVWFQLPGGFQASANLSLAGNEGFQQIAAGDVNGDGKQDVVLAKQLEIRAYLQGTLGLGLDPVRVSTPAFGDVSLALLPTPLGNPYIAILGPWDDSLAAVLGLWRWADGTFGLAAAIQSTYARGIAVGDADDDRKPDLLLSRSDGNTDVFFQREDGLVPSIPDVLLTAGGPADGRLAVGDVNGDGFEDVVLRAANPNRYLGYLQEDAPPVLVKAIPSTFAVNRGAYEKGVLDLREYFADDHQTLAFDLLSSSNASLLEATVEGSVLSFQASSDDYGIAEFRVAAWDGNPSHAPVEGNAFSVIVNDPPAVIGAPPLRATVGQPYAYVIRVEDAYPAGEGHTFALTGRPSGMAVDSATGLVTWTPSEGQDGAHEISAEIRDEHGGVVLHAFTIVVAPASGGSPILLMAVGLVVTSAALMAAAALINENAKWAFLLFIIPLYSKIKRERVLDHFVRGQIFGYIQANPGEHYNAIKDALGLTNGSLAHHVRTLEREQFVKSRRFGLYRRFYPMHYRIPDQEVFQPNEVQRTILDVIRQSPGITQKEIATRLSLTPPTVNYHIAVLSERNLIQVVRRGRSTHCSIVDGPT
;
A
#
# COMPACT_ATOMS: atom_id res chain seq x y z
N MET A 1 -73.68 -0.99 -3.47
CA MET A 1 -73.26 0.29 -4.05
C MET A 1 -72.34 0.95 -3.05
N ALA A 2 -71.07 0.80 -3.20
CA ALA A 2 -70.08 1.64 -2.63
C ALA A 2 -68.75 1.26 -3.28
N ARG A 3 -68.12 2.17 -4.01
CA ARG A 3 -66.78 2.04 -4.62
C ARG A 3 -65.71 2.25 -3.54
N PRO A 4 -64.59 1.51 -3.51
CA PRO A 4 -63.46 1.88 -2.72
C PRO A 4 -62.54 2.82 -3.50
N SER A 5 -62.07 3.83 -2.80
CA SER A 5 -61.16 4.87 -3.21
C SER A 5 -59.70 4.31 -3.39
N ALA A 6 -59.14 4.64 -4.57
CA ALA A 6 -57.73 4.40 -4.88
C ALA A 6 -56.80 5.35 -4.07
N TRP A 7 -55.86 4.80 -3.35
CA TRP A 7 -54.71 5.53 -2.80
C TRP A 7 -53.59 5.52 -3.83
N VAL A 8 -53.30 6.69 -4.39
CA VAL A 8 -52.13 6.93 -5.21
C VAL A 8 -50.94 7.17 -4.27
N LEU A 9 -50.03 6.22 -4.21
CA LEU A 9 -48.74 6.41 -3.58
C LEU A 9 -47.81 7.17 -4.55
N LEU A 10 -47.52 8.43 -4.22
CA LEU A 10 -46.47 9.22 -4.82
C LEU A 10 -45.10 8.68 -4.34
N LEU A 11 -44.41 7.99 -5.22
CA LEU A 11 -42.96 7.72 -5.08
C LEU A 11 -42.19 9.00 -5.42
N PRO A 12 -41.23 9.42 -4.60
CA PRO A 12 -40.32 10.49 -4.98
C PRO A 12 -39.37 10.00 -6.07
N THR A 13 -39.32 10.69 -7.17
CA THR A 13 -38.34 10.57 -8.24
C THR A 13 -36.93 10.80 -7.66
N ALA A 14 -36.22 9.74 -7.39
CA ALA A 14 -34.79 9.80 -7.17
C ALA A 14 -34.11 10.12 -8.51
N VAL A 15 -33.57 11.31 -8.61
CA VAL A 15 -32.66 11.70 -9.70
C VAL A 15 -31.42 10.81 -9.56
N LEU A 16 -31.32 9.85 -10.48
CA LEU A 16 -30.11 9.03 -10.64
C LEU A 16 -29.01 9.96 -11.17
N LEU A 17 -28.19 10.51 -10.28
CA LEU A 17 -26.87 11.02 -10.65
C LEU A 17 -26.05 9.80 -11.08
N LEU A 18 -25.91 9.59 -12.38
CA LEU A 18 -24.88 8.77 -12.95
C LEU A 18 -23.53 9.44 -12.59
N ALA A 19 -22.97 9.06 -11.45
CA ALA A 19 -21.57 9.24 -11.22
C ALA A 19 -20.86 8.40 -12.29
N PHE A 20 -20.13 9.06 -13.17
CA PHE A 20 -19.11 8.42 -14.00
C PHE A 20 -18.09 7.83 -13.01
N VAL A 21 -18.25 6.56 -12.68
CA VAL A 21 -17.17 5.75 -12.14
C VAL A 21 -16.22 5.58 -13.32
N PRO A 22 -14.96 5.98 -13.24
CA PRO A 22 -14.00 5.60 -14.27
C PRO A 22 -14.04 4.09 -14.36
N ALA A 23 -14.13 3.56 -15.55
CA ALA A 23 -14.05 2.15 -15.81
C ALA A 23 -12.78 1.63 -15.13
N SER A 24 -12.94 0.68 -14.22
CA SER A 24 -11.86 -0.20 -13.78
C SER A 24 -11.22 -0.77 -15.05
N PRO A 25 -9.91 -0.96 -15.12
CA PRO A 25 -9.30 -1.67 -16.23
C PRO A 25 -9.85 -3.11 -16.25
N ALA A 26 -10.92 -3.32 -16.97
CA ALA A 26 -11.54 -4.62 -17.18
C ALA A 26 -10.84 -5.27 -18.38
N ASP A 27 -9.59 -5.69 -18.20
CA ASP A 27 -8.82 -6.35 -19.27
C ASP A 27 -8.29 -7.73 -18.87
N ALA A 28 -8.61 -8.21 -17.67
CA ALA A 28 -8.17 -9.50 -17.19
C ALA A 28 -8.60 -10.68 -18.08
N PHE A 29 -9.85 -10.71 -18.52
CA PHE A 29 -10.34 -11.60 -19.57
C PHE A 29 -11.19 -10.77 -20.54
N PRO A 30 -10.66 -10.26 -21.66
CA PRO A 30 -11.49 -9.68 -22.71
C PRO A 30 -12.52 -10.71 -23.12
N GLU A 31 -13.76 -10.31 -23.50
CA GLU A 31 -14.84 -11.23 -23.94
C GLU A 31 -14.26 -12.35 -24.78
N ARG A 32 -13.79 -13.44 -24.16
CA ARG A 32 -13.08 -14.52 -24.84
C ARG A 32 -14.10 -15.53 -25.32
N VAL A 33 -14.23 -15.61 -26.61
CA VAL A 33 -14.89 -16.72 -27.27
C VAL A 33 -13.84 -17.79 -27.50
N GLY A 34 -13.77 -18.78 -26.60
CA GLY A 34 -12.85 -19.92 -26.72
C GLY A 34 -11.83 -20.01 -25.57
N HIS A 35 -11.27 -21.20 -25.39
CA HIS A 35 -10.22 -21.53 -24.42
C HIS A 35 -8.84 -21.43 -25.08
N ASP A 36 -7.80 -21.23 -24.29
CA ASP A 36 -6.41 -21.08 -24.75
C ASP A 36 -5.72 -22.42 -24.90
N ARG A 37 -6.05 -23.38 -24.01
CA ARG A 37 -5.45 -24.71 -23.95
C ARG A 37 -6.49 -25.79 -23.82
N GLU A 38 -6.16 -26.97 -24.32
CA GLU A 38 -6.94 -28.18 -24.13
C GLU A 38 -6.04 -29.35 -23.67
N TRP A 39 -6.51 -30.07 -22.66
CA TRP A 39 -5.88 -31.30 -22.19
C TRP A 39 -6.88 -32.41 -22.18
N PRO A 40 -6.50 -33.64 -22.57
CA PRO A 40 -7.39 -34.80 -22.50
C PRO A 40 -7.74 -35.07 -21.04
N ALA A 41 -9.02 -35.13 -20.68
CA ALA A 41 -9.42 -35.56 -19.35
C ALA A 41 -9.32 -37.07 -19.25
N ILE A 42 -8.64 -37.55 -18.22
CA ILE A 42 -8.54 -38.95 -17.85
C ILE A 42 -9.39 -39.11 -16.60
N GLY A 43 -10.60 -39.62 -16.80
CA GLY A 43 -11.57 -39.71 -15.72
C GLY A 43 -12.74 -38.78 -15.84
N ASP A 44 -13.72 -38.96 -14.98
CA ASP A 44 -14.99 -38.24 -14.94
C ASP A 44 -15.36 -37.76 -13.52
N GLY A 45 -14.44 -37.94 -12.56
CA GLY A 45 -14.54 -37.52 -11.19
C GLY A 45 -14.13 -36.07 -10.93
N ASP A 46 -13.98 -35.73 -9.68
CA ASP A 46 -13.57 -34.43 -9.20
C ASP A 46 -12.10 -34.12 -9.49
N PHE A 47 -11.69 -32.86 -9.43
CA PHE A 47 -10.31 -32.48 -9.60
C PHE A 47 -9.94 -31.23 -8.79
N VAL A 48 -8.65 -31.10 -8.49
CA VAL A 48 -8.09 -29.92 -7.79
C VAL A 48 -6.86 -29.40 -8.53
N LEU A 49 -6.58 -28.12 -8.40
CA LEU A 49 -5.35 -27.45 -8.83
C LEU A 49 -4.57 -27.00 -7.60
N ALA A 50 -3.29 -27.29 -7.55
CA ALA A 50 -2.37 -26.78 -6.53
C ALA A 50 -0.92 -27.14 -6.92
N ASP A 51 0.05 -26.36 -6.48
CA ASP A 51 1.48 -26.71 -6.58
C ASP A 51 1.82 -27.85 -5.59
N LEU A 52 1.59 -29.08 -6.04
CA LEU A 52 1.83 -30.31 -5.27
C LEU A 52 3.29 -30.77 -5.34
N THR A 53 4.07 -30.22 -6.28
CA THR A 53 5.49 -30.57 -6.48
C THR A 53 6.43 -29.51 -5.87
N GLY A 54 5.96 -28.35 -5.49
CA GLY A 54 6.75 -27.25 -4.94
C GLY A 54 7.65 -26.56 -5.99
N ASP A 55 7.27 -26.65 -7.27
CA ASP A 55 8.04 -26.08 -8.38
C ASP A 55 7.49 -24.73 -8.88
N GLY A 56 6.40 -24.23 -8.29
CA GLY A 56 5.78 -22.95 -8.61
C GLY A 56 4.75 -23.01 -9.73
N PHE A 57 4.36 -24.20 -10.19
CA PHE A 57 3.30 -24.44 -11.16
C PHE A 57 2.21 -25.28 -10.54
N ASP A 58 0.95 -24.87 -10.68
CA ASP A 58 -0.13 -25.69 -10.16
C ASP A 58 -0.31 -26.98 -10.98
N ASP A 59 -0.35 -28.08 -10.25
CA ASP A 59 -0.57 -29.42 -10.77
C ASP A 59 -2.08 -29.74 -10.77
N LEU A 60 -2.53 -30.51 -11.74
CA LEU A 60 -3.89 -31.01 -11.79
C LEU A 60 -3.97 -32.44 -11.27
N ALA A 61 -4.67 -32.64 -10.16
CA ALA A 61 -5.00 -33.97 -9.66
C ALA A 61 -6.48 -34.28 -9.91
N ALA A 62 -6.77 -35.34 -10.65
CA ALA A 62 -8.13 -35.70 -11.10
C ALA A 62 -8.50 -37.13 -10.77
N VAL A 63 -9.74 -37.33 -10.34
CA VAL A 63 -10.31 -38.66 -10.05
C VAL A 63 -10.82 -39.32 -11.33
N ASP A 64 -10.45 -40.58 -11.55
CA ASP A 64 -11.08 -41.45 -12.52
C ASP A 64 -12.14 -42.31 -11.82
N ASP A 65 -13.41 -41.96 -11.95
CA ASP A 65 -14.53 -42.68 -11.33
C ASP A 65 -14.63 -44.12 -11.78
N GLY A 66 -14.12 -44.44 -12.97
CA GLY A 66 -14.14 -45.81 -13.52
C GLY A 66 -13.16 -46.73 -12.82
N SER A 67 -11.98 -46.26 -12.45
CA SER A 67 -10.93 -47.02 -11.76
C SER A 67 -10.81 -46.72 -10.28
N GLY A 68 -11.32 -45.56 -9.84
CA GLY A 68 -11.14 -45.01 -8.50
C GLY A 68 -9.70 -44.59 -8.19
N ALA A 69 -8.91 -44.37 -9.24
CA ALA A 69 -7.55 -43.85 -9.12
C ALA A 69 -7.53 -42.31 -9.24
N VAL A 70 -6.46 -41.70 -8.74
CA VAL A 70 -6.19 -40.26 -8.97
C VAL A 70 -5.04 -40.15 -9.96
N HIS A 71 -5.27 -39.41 -11.02
CA HIS A 71 -4.26 -39.07 -12.01
C HIS A 71 -3.72 -37.65 -11.76
N VAL A 72 -2.39 -37.56 -11.61
CA VAL A 72 -1.73 -36.27 -11.39
C VAL A 72 -0.97 -35.85 -12.64
N HIS A 73 -1.30 -34.67 -13.16
CA HIS A 73 -0.69 -34.02 -14.30
C HIS A 73 0.12 -32.84 -13.81
N PHE A 74 1.42 -32.83 -14.06
CA PHE A 74 2.27 -31.74 -13.58
C PHE A 74 2.11 -30.48 -14.42
N GLY A 75 2.06 -29.36 -13.73
CA GLY A 75 2.15 -28.01 -14.30
C GLY A 75 3.52 -27.71 -14.91
N SER A 76 3.61 -26.71 -15.73
CA SER A 76 4.84 -26.21 -16.34
C SER A 76 4.56 -24.91 -17.10
N ALA A 77 5.59 -24.14 -17.49
CA ALA A 77 5.44 -22.96 -18.36
C ALA A 77 4.71 -23.23 -19.70
N ALA A 78 4.53 -24.48 -20.08
CA ALA A 78 3.70 -24.87 -21.23
C ALA A 78 2.26 -25.25 -20.81
N GLY A 79 1.89 -25.06 -19.55
CA GLY A 79 0.66 -25.53 -18.92
C GLY A 79 0.74 -26.97 -18.46
N ILE A 80 -0.39 -27.59 -18.21
CA ILE A 80 -0.53 -28.93 -17.63
C ILE A 80 -0.05 -30.02 -18.62
N SER A 81 0.61 -31.04 -18.10
CA SER A 81 1.13 -32.17 -18.91
C SER A 81 0.00 -32.96 -19.58
N GLN A 82 0.17 -33.33 -20.88
CA GLN A 82 -0.85 -34.01 -21.68
C GLN A 82 -1.15 -35.43 -21.18
N THR A 83 -0.23 -36.04 -20.44
CA THR A 83 -0.37 -37.39 -19.86
C THR A 83 -0.08 -37.31 -18.38
N PRO A 84 -0.79 -38.10 -17.53
CA PRO A 84 -0.50 -38.10 -16.12
C PRO A 84 0.93 -38.54 -15.86
N ARG A 85 1.60 -37.80 -14.98
CA ARG A 85 2.94 -38.12 -14.51
C ARG A 85 2.91 -39.17 -13.40
N MET A 86 1.82 -39.16 -12.64
CA MET A 86 1.59 -40.15 -11.57
C MET A 86 0.17 -40.67 -11.62
N THR A 87 0.00 -41.91 -11.16
CA THR A 87 -1.31 -42.52 -10.93
C THR A 87 -1.32 -43.12 -9.53
N LEU A 88 -2.20 -42.60 -8.68
CA LEU A 88 -2.31 -42.96 -7.28
C LEU A 88 -3.51 -43.90 -7.11
N SER A 89 -3.29 -45.09 -6.55
CA SER A 89 -4.35 -46.08 -6.33
C SER A 89 -4.86 -45.96 -4.89
N THR A 90 -6.08 -45.54 -4.72
CA THR A 90 -6.68 -45.24 -3.40
C THR A 90 -7.92 -46.09 -3.09
N GLY A 91 -8.48 -46.80 -4.10
CA GLY A 91 -9.61 -47.69 -3.90
C GLY A 91 -10.99 -47.02 -3.89
N GLY A 92 -11.23 -46.13 -4.81
CA GLY A 92 -12.53 -45.45 -5.03
C GLY A 92 -12.61 -44.08 -4.31
N VAL A 93 -11.97 -43.09 -4.89
CA VAL A 93 -11.98 -41.69 -4.39
C VAL A 93 -13.32 -41.06 -4.69
N MET A 94 -13.82 -40.29 -3.73
CA MET A 94 -15.07 -39.54 -3.82
C MET A 94 -14.81 -38.00 -3.86
N ASP A 95 -13.73 -37.56 -3.19
CA ASP A 95 -13.40 -36.14 -3.08
C ASP A 95 -11.90 -35.96 -2.88
N LEU A 96 -11.39 -34.83 -3.34
CA LEU A 96 -10.01 -34.37 -3.23
C LEU A 96 -9.92 -33.01 -2.51
N ALA A 97 -8.87 -32.84 -1.73
CA ALA A 97 -8.47 -31.58 -1.16
C ALA A 97 -6.96 -31.46 -1.13
N THR A 98 -6.45 -30.27 -0.85
CA THR A 98 -5.03 -30.01 -0.68
C THR A 98 -4.77 -29.35 0.67
N ALA A 99 -3.74 -29.79 1.36
CA ALA A 99 -3.31 -29.20 2.64
C ALA A 99 -1.88 -29.67 2.96
N ASP A 100 -1.15 -28.90 3.76
CA ASP A 100 0.11 -29.34 4.35
C ASP A 100 -0.19 -30.28 5.52
N MET A 101 -0.16 -31.61 5.25
CA MET A 101 -0.49 -32.66 6.22
C MET A 101 0.70 -33.07 7.06
N ASN A 102 1.91 -32.64 6.69
CA ASN A 102 3.14 -33.05 7.35
C ASN A 102 3.91 -31.90 8.01
N GLY A 103 3.47 -30.65 7.84
CA GLY A 103 4.06 -29.44 8.42
C GLY A 103 5.37 -29.02 7.75
N ASP A 104 5.59 -29.41 6.48
CA ASP A 104 6.82 -29.06 5.76
C ASP A 104 6.72 -27.78 4.90
N GLY A 105 5.55 -27.15 4.89
CA GLY A 105 5.26 -25.91 4.18
C GLY A 105 4.86 -26.11 2.72
N ARG A 106 4.62 -27.35 2.27
CA ARG A 106 4.12 -27.67 0.93
C ARG A 106 2.76 -28.36 1.02
N LEU A 107 1.99 -28.27 -0.06
CA LEU A 107 0.68 -28.91 -0.10
C LEU A 107 0.81 -30.41 -0.43
N ASP A 108 0.19 -31.24 0.39
CA ASP A 108 -0.06 -32.65 0.12
C ASP A 108 -1.43 -32.81 -0.55
N LEU A 109 -1.57 -33.84 -1.37
CA LEU A 109 -2.86 -34.21 -1.95
C LEU A 109 -3.61 -35.12 -0.99
N VAL A 110 -4.78 -34.69 -0.52
CA VAL A 110 -5.69 -35.48 0.34
C VAL A 110 -6.81 -36.09 -0.50
N ALA A 111 -6.97 -37.40 -0.44
CA ALA A 111 -8.00 -38.13 -1.15
C ALA A 111 -8.86 -38.94 -0.16
N VAL A 112 -10.17 -38.80 -0.24
CA VAL A 112 -11.10 -39.55 0.60
C VAL A 112 -12.02 -40.45 -0.23
N GLY A 113 -12.26 -41.65 0.27
CA GLY A 113 -13.15 -42.57 -0.40
C GLY A 113 -13.29 -43.88 0.34
N GLY A 114 -14.43 -44.53 0.22
CA GLY A 114 -14.73 -45.70 1.08
C GLY A 114 -14.61 -45.30 2.56
N MET A 115 -13.94 -46.12 3.36
CA MET A 115 -13.70 -45.87 4.78
C MET A 115 -12.27 -45.35 5.04
N LYS A 116 -11.75 -44.49 4.16
CA LYS A 116 -10.34 -44.09 4.23
C LYS A 116 -10.12 -42.65 3.79
N ALA A 117 -9.28 -41.92 4.50
CA ALA A 117 -8.59 -40.73 4.05
C ALA A 117 -7.13 -41.10 3.79
N THR A 118 -6.56 -40.67 2.67
CA THR A 118 -5.17 -40.92 2.29
C THR A 118 -4.56 -39.65 1.78
N TRP A 119 -3.34 -39.32 2.23
CA TRP A 119 -2.62 -38.15 1.72
C TRP A 119 -1.26 -38.52 1.17
N PHE A 120 -0.83 -37.77 0.18
CA PHE A 120 0.34 -38.04 -0.65
C PHE A 120 1.23 -36.80 -0.66
N ASP A 121 2.43 -36.93 -0.10
CA ASP A 121 3.52 -35.99 -0.37
C ASP A 121 4.19 -36.42 -1.69
N LEU A 122 4.00 -35.63 -2.74
CA LEU A 122 4.45 -35.98 -4.10
C LEU A 122 5.94 -35.66 -4.33
N VAL A 123 6.56 -34.83 -3.46
CA VAL A 123 7.96 -34.39 -3.62
C VAL A 123 8.94 -35.39 -3.02
N VAL A 124 8.70 -35.87 -1.82
CA VAL A 124 9.66 -36.68 -1.05
C VAL A 124 9.59 -38.17 -1.43
N GLY A 125 8.54 -38.60 -2.17
CA GLY A 125 8.34 -40.00 -2.54
C GLY A 125 8.12 -40.88 -1.30
N SER A 126 7.63 -40.31 -0.23
CA SER A 126 7.22 -41.01 0.99
C SER A 126 6.04 -41.94 0.69
N PRO A 127 5.93 -43.08 1.36
CA PRO A 127 4.72 -43.88 1.23
C PRO A 127 3.53 -43.08 1.73
N PRO A 128 2.36 -43.18 1.05
CA PRO A 128 1.17 -42.46 1.45
C PRO A 128 0.77 -42.78 2.89
N ALA A 129 0.45 -41.77 3.64
CA ALA A 129 -0.14 -41.95 4.96
C ALA A 129 -1.66 -42.06 4.85
N SER A 130 -2.30 -42.67 5.82
CA SER A 130 -3.75 -42.85 5.76
C SER A 130 -4.40 -43.04 7.12
N LEU A 131 -5.65 -42.60 7.18
CA LEU A 131 -6.54 -42.69 8.32
C LEU A 131 -7.75 -43.59 7.95
N THR A 132 -8.11 -44.49 8.85
CA THR A 132 -9.36 -45.26 8.71
C THR A 132 -10.51 -44.42 9.30
N LEU A 133 -11.54 -44.24 8.51
CA LEU A 133 -12.73 -43.47 8.89
C LEU A 133 -13.79 -44.36 9.56
N ASP A 134 -14.72 -43.72 10.25
CA ASP A 134 -15.81 -44.43 10.96
C ASP A 134 -16.94 -44.85 10.00
N GLY A 135 -17.02 -44.22 8.80
CA GLY A 135 -17.99 -44.53 7.74
C GLY A 135 -17.46 -44.19 6.36
N PRO A 136 -18.18 -44.59 5.28
CA PRO A 136 -17.79 -44.22 3.93
C PRO A 136 -17.80 -42.72 3.72
N ALA A 137 -16.67 -42.16 3.26
CA ALA A 137 -16.50 -40.75 3.00
C ALA A 137 -17.26 -40.27 1.77
N LEU A 138 -17.75 -39.04 1.82
CA LEU A 138 -18.38 -38.33 0.73
C LEU A 138 -17.58 -37.08 0.34
N ALA A 139 -17.04 -36.35 1.34
CA ALA A 139 -16.25 -35.13 1.11
C ALA A 139 -15.30 -34.84 2.30
N VAL A 140 -14.27 -34.04 2.09
CA VAL A 140 -13.25 -33.68 3.08
C VAL A 140 -12.95 -32.18 3.04
N ALA A 141 -12.72 -31.63 4.22
CA ALA A 141 -12.23 -30.26 4.42
C ALA A 141 -11.10 -30.27 5.44
N PRO A 142 -9.84 -30.10 5.00
CA PRO A 142 -8.70 -29.95 5.92
C PRO A 142 -8.72 -28.57 6.61
N GLY A 143 -8.15 -28.47 7.80
CA GLY A 143 -7.99 -27.22 8.53
C GLY A 143 -7.50 -27.41 9.95
N ASP A 144 -7.02 -26.37 10.61
CA ASP A 144 -6.62 -26.38 12.03
C ASP A 144 -7.85 -26.08 12.90
N PHE A 145 -8.53 -27.13 13.40
CA PHE A 145 -9.80 -26.98 14.15
C PHE A 145 -9.65 -26.97 15.66
N ASP A 146 -8.44 -27.13 16.19
CA ASP A 146 -8.16 -26.97 17.61
C ASP A 146 -7.12 -25.89 17.96
N ALA A 147 -6.61 -25.20 16.94
CA ALA A 147 -5.65 -24.10 17.00
C ALA A 147 -4.28 -24.51 17.58
N ASP A 148 -3.83 -25.72 17.26
CA ASP A 148 -2.50 -26.21 17.65
C ASP A 148 -1.45 -26.01 16.55
N GLY A 149 -1.86 -25.64 15.34
CA GLY A 149 -1.04 -25.36 14.16
C GLY A 149 -0.82 -26.57 13.25
N ASP A 150 -1.31 -27.74 13.61
CA ASP A 150 -1.27 -28.94 12.76
C ASP A 150 -2.57 -29.02 11.93
N THR A 151 -2.52 -29.63 10.73
CA THR A 151 -3.69 -29.76 9.86
C THR A 151 -4.57 -30.94 10.28
N ASP A 152 -5.79 -30.67 10.67
CA ASP A 152 -6.84 -31.61 11.01
C ASP A 152 -7.68 -32.00 9.79
N LEU A 153 -8.55 -33.00 9.94
CA LEU A 153 -9.48 -33.45 8.90
C LEU A 153 -10.93 -33.40 9.38
N ALA A 154 -11.74 -32.60 8.76
CA ALA A 154 -13.19 -32.67 8.84
C ALA A 154 -13.70 -33.47 7.64
N VAL A 155 -14.40 -34.59 7.90
CA VAL A 155 -14.87 -35.52 6.87
C VAL A 155 -16.38 -35.65 6.95
N LEU A 156 -17.02 -35.47 5.80
CA LEU A 156 -18.41 -35.82 5.61
C LEU A 156 -18.52 -37.30 5.18
N GLU A 157 -19.16 -38.11 6.00
CA GLU A 157 -19.40 -39.53 5.76
C GLU A 157 -20.88 -39.76 5.51
N THR A 158 -21.22 -40.90 4.93
CA THR A 158 -22.61 -41.35 4.78
C THR A 158 -23.32 -41.50 6.13
N THR A 159 -22.56 -41.63 7.23
CA THR A 159 -23.05 -41.79 8.59
C THR A 159 -23.10 -40.47 9.38
N GLY A 160 -22.57 -39.35 8.84
CA GLY A 160 -22.55 -38.04 9.44
C GLY A 160 -21.28 -37.29 9.17
N ALA A 161 -21.08 -36.14 9.80
CA ALA A 161 -19.86 -35.33 9.70
C ALA A 161 -19.03 -35.43 10.98
N ARG A 162 -17.74 -35.66 10.83
CA ARG A 162 -16.78 -35.86 11.94
C ARG A 162 -15.50 -35.13 11.74
N VAL A 163 -14.76 -34.92 12.84
CA VAL A 163 -13.43 -34.28 12.82
C VAL A 163 -12.43 -35.21 13.51
N TRP A 164 -11.29 -35.34 12.90
CA TRP A 164 -10.10 -35.99 13.44
C TRP A 164 -9.02 -34.94 13.63
N PHE A 165 -8.56 -34.76 14.87
CA PHE A 165 -7.44 -33.89 15.17
C PHE A 165 -6.12 -34.62 14.94
N GLN A 166 -5.19 -33.93 14.29
CA GLN A 166 -3.81 -34.36 14.19
C GLN A 166 -3.11 -34.10 15.52
N LEU A 167 -2.50 -35.12 16.09
CA LEU A 167 -1.81 -35.04 17.38
C LEU A 167 -0.32 -35.35 17.18
N PRO A 168 0.59 -35.06 18.16
CA PRO A 168 2.02 -35.36 18.03
C PRO A 168 2.42 -36.83 17.76
N GLY A 169 1.49 -37.70 17.53
CA GLY A 169 1.68 -39.13 17.16
C GLY A 169 0.86 -39.52 15.95
N GLY A 170 0.27 -38.59 15.24
CA GLY A 170 -0.68 -38.80 14.15
C GLY A 170 -2.14 -38.88 14.58
N PHE A 171 -3.02 -39.15 13.66
CA PHE A 171 -4.47 -39.23 13.91
C PHE A 171 -4.86 -40.40 14.78
N GLN A 172 -5.89 -40.24 15.60
CA GLN A 172 -6.47 -41.30 16.39
C GLN A 172 -7.28 -42.28 15.49
N ALA A 173 -7.49 -43.48 15.99
CA ALA A 173 -8.24 -44.52 15.27
C ALA A 173 -9.75 -44.28 15.15
N SER A 174 -10.29 -43.31 15.91
CA SER A 174 -11.69 -42.88 15.87
C SER A 174 -11.76 -41.35 15.87
N ALA A 175 -12.83 -40.80 15.31
CA ALA A 175 -13.04 -39.34 15.29
C ALA A 175 -13.01 -38.71 16.69
N ASN A 176 -12.39 -37.54 16.77
CA ASN A 176 -12.32 -36.75 18.01
C ASN A 176 -13.67 -36.04 18.31
N LEU A 177 -14.33 -35.56 17.24
CA LEU A 177 -15.63 -34.92 17.34
C LEU A 177 -16.64 -35.50 16.34
N SER A 178 -17.90 -35.52 16.71
CA SER A 178 -19.03 -35.77 15.82
C SER A 178 -19.87 -34.51 15.71
N LEU A 179 -19.87 -33.86 14.52
CA LEU A 179 -20.58 -32.63 14.27
C LEU A 179 -22.05 -32.86 13.94
N ALA A 180 -22.33 -33.84 13.09
CA ALA A 180 -23.70 -34.17 12.66
C ALA A 180 -23.83 -35.69 12.46
N GLY A 181 -25.03 -36.24 12.70
CA GLY A 181 -25.40 -37.61 12.34
C GLY A 181 -25.81 -37.72 10.86
N ASN A 182 -26.41 -38.86 10.50
CA ASN A 182 -26.93 -39.09 9.14
C ASN A 182 -28.17 -38.21 8.87
N GLU A 183 -27.92 -36.95 8.54
CA GLU A 183 -28.96 -35.94 8.28
C GLU A 183 -29.02 -35.52 6.79
N GLY A 184 -28.25 -36.18 5.90
CA GLY A 184 -28.25 -35.91 4.46
C GLY A 184 -27.52 -34.63 4.05
N PHE A 185 -26.43 -34.28 4.74
CA PHE A 185 -25.51 -33.24 4.25
C PHE A 185 -24.79 -33.71 2.99
N GLN A 186 -24.54 -32.81 2.06
CA GLN A 186 -23.97 -33.08 0.74
C GLN A 186 -22.59 -32.44 0.56
N GLN A 187 -22.30 -31.37 1.27
CA GLN A 187 -21.06 -30.61 1.14
C GLN A 187 -20.49 -30.24 2.51
N ILE A 188 -19.17 -30.15 2.56
CA ILE A 188 -18.38 -29.66 3.71
C ILE A 188 -17.32 -28.68 3.22
N ALA A 189 -17.08 -27.61 3.97
CA ALA A 189 -15.98 -26.68 3.74
C ALA A 189 -15.39 -26.22 5.07
N ALA A 190 -14.14 -25.79 5.04
CA ALA A 190 -13.42 -25.26 6.20
C ALA A 190 -12.89 -23.84 5.89
N GLY A 191 -12.91 -22.96 6.88
CA GLY A 191 -12.39 -21.59 6.79
C GLY A 191 -12.93 -20.70 7.89
N ASP A 192 -12.34 -19.54 8.09
CA ASP A 192 -12.80 -18.54 9.06
C ASP A 192 -14.06 -17.82 8.53
N VAL A 193 -15.25 -18.34 8.86
CA VAL A 193 -16.51 -17.78 8.34
C VAL A 193 -17.10 -16.67 9.20
N ASN A 194 -16.55 -16.43 10.39
CA ASN A 194 -17.01 -15.39 11.30
C ASN A 194 -16.05 -14.20 11.44
N GLY A 195 -14.83 -14.28 10.86
CA GLY A 195 -13.81 -13.24 10.88
C GLY A 195 -13.02 -13.15 12.18
N ASP A 196 -12.93 -14.25 12.95
CA ASP A 196 -12.22 -14.28 14.22
C ASP A 196 -10.77 -14.83 14.10
N GLY A 197 -10.34 -15.16 12.90
CA GLY A 197 -9.01 -15.66 12.57
C GLY A 197 -8.83 -17.15 12.84
N LYS A 198 -9.91 -17.90 13.08
CA LYS A 198 -9.88 -19.35 13.34
C LYS A 198 -10.64 -20.10 12.29
N GLN A 199 -10.31 -21.39 12.13
CA GLN A 199 -10.94 -22.22 11.12
C GLN A 199 -12.23 -22.87 11.62
N ASP A 200 -13.33 -22.56 10.96
CA ASP A 200 -14.66 -23.11 11.22
C ASP A 200 -14.99 -24.22 10.24
N VAL A 201 -16.01 -25.02 10.54
CA VAL A 201 -16.53 -26.06 9.64
C VAL A 201 -17.95 -25.74 9.21
N VAL A 202 -18.18 -25.74 7.91
CA VAL A 202 -19.50 -25.50 7.32
C VAL A 202 -20.02 -26.76 6.64
N LEU A 203 -21.22 -27.16 6.99
CA LEU A 203 -21.97 -28.22 6.32
C LEU A 203 -23.14 -27.65 5.56
N ALA A 204 -23.37 -28.13 4.33
CA ALA A 204 -24.51 -27.71 3.52
C ALA A 204 -25.34 -28.91 3.05
N LYS A 205 -26.65 -28.74 3.05
CA LYS A 205 -27.63 -29.61 2.43
C LYS A 205 -28.78 -28.77 1.85
N GLN A 206 -29.69 -29.38 1.13
CA GLN A 206 -30.76 -28.72 0.37
C GLN A 206 -31.49 -27.55 1.06
N LEU A 207 -31.72 -27.60 2.36
CA LEU A 207 -32.53 -26.60 3.08
C LEU A 207 -31.82 -26.02 4.30
N GLU A 208 -30.54 -26.36 4.51
CA GLU A 208 -29.85 -25.96 5.73
C GLU A 208 -28.34 -25.78 5.54
N ILE A 209 -27.82 -24.69 6.07
CA ILE A 209 -26.40 -24.52 6.35
C ILE A 209 -26.19 -24.72 7.87
N ARG A 210 -25.13 -25.38 8.26
CA ARG A 210 -24.64 -25.43 9.65
C ARG A 210 -23.20 -24.98 9.69
N ALA A 211 -22.91 -23.94 10.44
CA ALA A 211 -21.55 -23.52 10.74
C ALA A 211 -21.18 -23.89 12.17
N TYR A 212 -20.14 -24.66 12.33
CA TYR A 212 -19.54 -25.01 13.61
C TYR A 212 -18.33 -24.12 13.83
N LEU A 213 -18.49 -23.16 14.75
CA LEU A 213 -17.48 -22.12 14.97
C LEU A 213 -16.41 -22.59 15.95
N GLN A 214 -15.14 -22.30 15.60
CA GLN A 214 -14.02 -22.60 16.50
C GLN A 214 -13.90 -21.50 17.56
N GLY A 215 -14.06 -21.91 18.82
CA GLY A 215 -13.89 -21.04 19.99
C GLY A 215 -12.48 -21.12 20.58
N THR A 216 -12.33 -20.60 21.80
CA THR A 216 -11.07 -20.66 22.57
C THR A 216 -10.73 -22.07 23.10
N LEU A 217 -11.65 -23.00 23.03
CA LEU A 217 -11.52 -24.39 23.51
C LEU A 217 -11.61 -25.42 22.37
N GLY A 218 -11.42 -24.99 21.14
CA GLY A 218 -11.59 -25.78 19.93
C GLY A 218 -12.97 -25.62 19.28
N LEU A 219 -13.29 -26.49 18.32
CA LEU A 219 -14.51 -26.42 17.52
C LEU A 219 -15.78 -26.65 18.39
N GLY A 220 -16.72 -25.72 18.30
CA GLY A 220 -17.99 -25.78 19.04
C GLY A 220 -18.93 -26.85 18.46
N LEU A 221 -19.64 -27.62 19.33
CA LEU A 221 -20.59 -28.63 18.89
C LEU A 221 -22.01 -28.10 18.66
N ASP A 222 -22.29 -26.87 19.07
CA ASP A 222 -23.58 -26.19 18.86
C ASP A 222 -23.50 -25.33 17.59
N PRO A 223 -24.01 -25.77 16.42
CA PRO A 223 -23.87 -25.04 15.18
C PRO A 223 -24.81 -23.85 15.08
N VAL A 224 -24.34 -22.80 14.41
CA VAL A 224 -25.23 -21.77 13.87
C VAL A 224 -25.94 -22.34 12.66
N ARG A 225 -27.27 -22.35 12.71
CA ARG A 225 -28.12 -22.95 11.66
C ARG A 225 -28.81 -21.88 10.84
N VAL A 226 -28.76 -22.02 9.52
CA VAL A 226 -29.46 -21.13 8.59
C VAL A 226 -30.32 -21.98 7.66
N SER A 227 -31.59 -21.63 7.56
CA SER A 227 -32.47 -22.26 6.57
C SER A 227 -32.28 -21.62 5.21
N THR A 228 -32.02 -22.46 4.21
CA THR A 228 -31.87 -22.03 2.81
C THR A 228 -33.08 -22.43 1.98
N PRO A 229 -33.44 -21.66 0.94
CA PRO A 229 -34.53 -22.03 0.07
C PRO A 229 -34.18 -23.04 -1.03
N ALA A 230 -33.01 -23.65 -0.99
CA ALA A 230 -32.50 -24.52 -2.06
C ALA A 230 -33.19 -25.90 -2.10
N PHE A 231 -33.41 -26.41 -3.30
CA PHE A 231 -33.91 -27.75 -3.60
C PHE A 231 -32.92 -28.47 -4.54
N GLY A 232 -32.65 -29.74 -4.30
CA GLY A 232 -31.74 -30.57 -5.14
C GLY A 232 -30.28 -30.56 -4.65
N ASP A 233 -29.36 -30.84 -5.54
CA ASP A 233 -27.93 -30.90 -5.23
C ASP A 233 -27.40 -29.49 -4.97
N VAL A 234 -26.57 -29.35 -3.97
CA VAL A 234 -25.95 -28.07 -3.58
C VAL A 234 -24.43 -28.12 -3.80
N SER A 235 -23.87 -26.99 -4.24
CA SER A 235 -22.42 -26.77 -4.22
C SER A 235 -22.10 -25.64 -3.19
N LEU A 236 -21.00 -25.79 -2.47
CA LEU A 236 -20.59 -24.92 -1.38
C LEU A 236 -19.19 -24.39 -1.66
N ALA A 237 -18.99 -23.10 -1.51
CA ALA A 237 -17.65 -22.49 -1.45
C ALA A 237 -17.60 -21.40 -0.39
N LEU A 238 -16.41 -21.09 0.09
CA LEU A 238 -16.16 -19.94 0.97
C LEU A 238 -15.45 -18.88 0.16
N LEU A 239 -16.03 -17.69 0.09
CA LEU A 239 -15.47 -16.54 -0.62
C LEU A 239 -14.92 -15.56 0.40
N PRO A 240 -13.59 -15.50 0.61
CA PRO A 240 -12.94 -14.51 1.47
C PRO A 240 -13.27 -13.09 1.03
N THR A 241 -13.26 -12.13 1.96
CA THR A 241 -13.48 -10.73 1.62
C THR A 241 -12.39 -9.84 2.24
N PRO A 242 -12.04 -8.71 1.61
CA PRO A 242 -11.07 -7.76 2.16
C PRO A 242 -11.46 -7.21 3.54
N LEU A 243 -12.73 -7.29 3.90
CA LEU A 243 -13.28 -6.80 5.17
C LEU A 243 -13.28 -7.85 6.30
N GLY A 244 -12.72 -9.03 6.07
CA GLY A 244 -12.48 -10.07 7.08
C GLY A 244 -13.62 -11.08 7.28
N ASN A 245 -14.88 -10.79 6.93
CA ASN A 245 -15.99 -11.74 7.06
C ASN A 245 -16.33 -12.34 5.70
N PRO A 246 -15.92 -13.58 5.40
CA PRO A 246 -16.19 -14.20 4.10
C PRO A 246 -17.68 -14.45 3.87
N TYR A 247 -18.02 -14.69 2.61
CA TYR A 247 -19.32 -15.23 2.28
C TYR A 247 -19.31 -16.75 2.28
N ILE A 248 -20.35 -17.36 2.80
CA ILE A 248 -20.71 -18.75 2.51
C ILE A 248 -21.54 -18.70 1.23
N ALA A 249 -20.95 -19.19 0.14
CA ALA A 249 -21.56 -19.22 -1.18
C ALA A 249 -22.20 -20.59 -1.42
N ILE A 250 -23.50 -20.62 -1.66
CA ILE A 250 -24.23 -21.87 -1.95
C ILE A 250 -24.99 -21.72 -3.26
N LEU A 251 -24.67 -22.60 -4.17
CA LEU A 251 -25.33 -22.77 -5.45
C LEU A 251 -26.30 -23.94 -5.38
N GLY A 252 -27.53 -23.73 -5.82
CA GLY A 252 -28.53 -24.80 -5.95
C GLY A 252 -29.81 -24.30 -6.60
N PRO A 253 -30.69 -25.19 -7.09
CA PRO A 253 -31.99 -24.82 -7.57
C PRO A 253 -32.91 -24.36 -6.40
N TRP A 254 -33.56 -23.21 -6.52
CA TRP A 254 -34.40 -22.64 -5.47
C TRP A 254 -35.90 -22.94 -5.65
N ASP A 255 -36.26 -23.51 -6.77
CA ASP A 255 -37.64 -23.95 -7.06
C ASP A 255 -37.60 -25.11 -8.11
N ASP A 256 -38.75 -25.60 -8.51
CA ASP A 256 -38.90 -26.60 -9.58
C ASP A 256 -38.49 -26.08 -10.98
N SER A 257 -38.06 -24.82 -11.09
CA SER A 257 -37.50 -24.28 -12.33
C SER A 257 -36.06 -24.75 -12.55
N LEU A 258 -35.60 -24.74 -13.80
CA LEU A 258 -34.22 -25.08 -14.15
C LEU A 258 -33.22 -23.94 -13.81
N ALA A 259 -33.67 -22.90 -13.13
CA ALA A 259 -32.82 -21.79 -12.72
C ALA A 259 -32.09 -22.14 -11.40
N ALA A 260 -30.78 -22.22 -11.46
CA ALA A 260 -29.95 -22.25 -10.26
C ALA A 260 -29.87 -20.83 -9.66
N VAL A 261 -29.83 -20.75 -8.35
CA VAL A 261 -29.59 -19.50 -7.64
C VAL A 261 -28.38 -19.69 -6.72
N LEU A 262 -27.46 -18.75 -6.82
CA LEU A 262 -26.36 -18.62 -5.87
C LEU A 262 -26.80 -17.72 -4.73
N GLY A 263 -26.82 -18.21 -3.52
CA GLY A 263 -26.99 -17.43 -2.31
C GLY A 263 -25.64 -17.13 -1.67
N LEU A 264 -25.43 -15.89 -1.27
CA LEU A 264 -24.27 -15.45 -0.51
C LEU A 264 -24.70 -15.06 0.91
N TRP A 265 -24.26 -15.83 1.89
CA TRP A 265 -24.55 -15.55 3.32
C TRP A 265 -23.30 -15.01 4.00
N ARG A 266 -23.50 -14.00 4.84
CA ARG A 266 -22.43 -13.34 5.58
C ARG A 266 -22.72 -13.32 7.08
N TRP A 267 -21.69 -13.47 7.88
CA TRP A 267 -21.76 -13.37 9.33
C TRP A 267 -22.06 -11.93 9.77
N ALA A 268 -23.10 -11.75 10.59
CA ALA A 268 -23.46 -10.48 11.24
C ALA A 268 -24.28 -10.77 12.50
N ASP A 269 -24.00 -10.04 13.57
CA ASP A 269 -24.77 -10.07 14.81
C ASP A 269 -24.98 -11.48 15.42
N GLY A 270 -23.98 -12.37 15.27
CA GLY A 270 -24.02 -13.73 15.85
C GLY A 270 -24.81 -14.75 15.02
N THR A 271 -25.12 -14.44 13.75
CA THR A 271 -25.79 -15.35 12.82
C THR A 271 -25.38 -15.05 11.37
N PHE A 272 -25.74 -15.91 10.43
CA PHE A 272 -25.56 -15.66 9.00
C PHE A 272 -26.87 -15.10 8.40
N GLY A 273 -26.72 -13.96 7.72
CA GLY A 273 -27.78 -13.33 6.94
C GLY A 273 -27.53 -13.49 5.45
N LEU A 274 -28.57 -13.66 4.64
CA LEU A 274 -28.47 -13.62 3.17
C LEU A 274 -28.09 -12.19 2.75
N ALA A 275 -26.90 -12.03 2.22
CA ALA A 275 -26.38 -10.75 1.74
C ALA A 275 -26.76 -10.47 0.28
N ALA A 276 -26.69 -11.50 -0.57
CA ALA A 276 -27.06 -11.41 -1.98
C ALA A 276 -27.62 -12.74 -2.51
N ALA A 277 -28.37 -12.66 -3.57
CA ALA A 277 -28.84 -13.81 -4.35
C ALA A 277 -28.67 -13.51 -5.84
N ILE A 278 -27.91 -14.35 -6.54
CA ILE A 278 -27.58 -14.19 -7.96
C ILE A 278 -28.28 -15.33 -8.72
N GLN A 279 -29.06 -14.99 -9.74
CA GLN A 279 -29.69 -15.97 -10.60
C GLN A 279 -28.75 -16.30 -11.77
N SER A 280 -28.40 -17.58 -11.90
CA SER A 280 -27.65 -18.07 -13.04
C SER A 280 -28.40 -19.25 -13.67
N THR A 281 -28.70 -19.12 -14.96
CA THR A 281 -29.39 -20.20 -15.70
C THR A 281 -28.37 -21.31 -15.97
N TYR A 282 -28.69 -22.54 -15.56
CA TYR A 282 -27.88 -23.74 -15.79
C TYR A 282 -26.57 -23.84 -15.00
N ALA A 283 -26.32 -23.01 -13.97
CA ALA A 283 -25.13 -23.14 -13.13
C ALA A 283 -25.12 -24.51 -12.44
N ARG A 284 -23.92 -25.14 -12.36
CA ARG A 284 -23.69 -26.50 -11.85
C ARG A 284 -22.58 -26.55 -10.84
N GLY A 285 -21.54 -25.74 -10.98
CA GLY A 285 -20.39 -25.70 -10.12
C GLY A 285 -19.99 -24.30 -9.74
N ILE A 286 -19.24 -24.19 -8.67
CA ILE A 286 -18.76 -22.96 -8.09
C ILE A 286 -17.27 -23.14 -7.77
N ALA A 287 -16.46 -22.14 -8.10
CA ALA A 287 -15.09 -22.01 -7.63
C ALA A 287 -14.83 -20.58 -7.16
N VAL A 288 -13.75 -20.43 -6.42
CA VAL A 288 -13.27 -19.16 -5.88
C VAL A 288 -11.78 -19.06 -6.19
N GLY A 289 -11.34 -17.94 -6.71
CA GLY A 289 -9.95 -17.64 -7.03
C GLY A 289 -9.81 -16.21 -7.54
N ASP A 290 -8.60 -15.69 -7.63
CA ASP A 290 -8.30 -14.32 -8.07
C ASP A 290 -8.22 -14.28 -9.61
N ALA A 291 -9.37 -14.14 -10.26
CA ALA A 291 -9.49 -14.24 -11.72
C ALA A 291 -9.15 -12.92 -12.44
N ASP A 292 -8.89 -11.81 -11.73
CA ASP A 292 -8.47 -10.53 -12.32
C ASP A 292 -7.17 -9.96 -11.70
N ASP A 293 -6.48 -10.76 -10.86
CA ASP A 293 -5.24 -10.46 -10.15
C ASP A 293 -5.27 -9.17 -9.28
N ASP A 294 -6.44 -8.82 -8.81
CA ASP A 294 -6.60 -7.71 -7.89
C ASP A 294 -6.34 -8.09 -6.42
N ARG A 295 -5.90 -9.35 -6.17
CA ARG A 295 -5.66 -9.99 -4.87
C ARG A 295 -6.91 -10.15 -4.02
N LYS A 296 -8.05 -10.14 -4.65
CA LYS A 296 -9.33 -10.46 -4.03
C LYS A 296 -9.89 -11.70 -4.72
N PRO A 297 -10.24 -12.73 -3.98
CA PRO A 297 -10.79 -13.90 -4.60
C PRO A 297 -12.16 -13.61 -5.22
N ASP A 298 -12.30 -13.98 -6.47
CA ASP A 298 -13.49 -13.83 -7.28
C ASP A 298 -14.38 -15.06 -7.22
N LEU A 299 -15.57 -14.93 -7.76
CA LEU A 299 -16.54 -15.99 -7.80
C LEU A 299 -16.81 -16.45 -9.24
N LEU A 300 -16.64 -17.74 -9.48
CA LEU A 300 -16.85 -18.36 -10.79
C LEU A 300 -17.97 -19.38 -10.73
N LEU A 301 -18.89 -19.34 -11.69
CA LEU A 301 -19.99 -20.30 -11.82
C LEU A 301 -19.90 -21.00 -13.15
N SER A 302 -19.59 -22.29 -13.16
CA SER A 302 -19.67 -23.08 -14.38
C SER A 302 -21.10 -23.50 -14.70
N ARG A 303 -21.47 -23.49 -15.98
CA ARG A 303 -22.82 -23.76 -16.47
C ARG A 303 -22.84 -25.02 -17.34
N SER A 304 -23.94 -25.74 -17.30
CA SER A 304 -24.12 -26.95 -18.11
C SER A 304 -24.15 -26.69 -19.63
N ASP A 305 -24.33 -25.42 -20.07
CA ASP A 305 -24.23 -25.03 -21.48
C ASP A 305 -22.78 -24.81 -21.94
N GLY A 306 -21.79 -24.94 -21.04
CA GLY A 306 -20.38 -24.80 -21.32
C GLY A 306 -19.86 -23.38 -21.12
N ASN A 307 -20.67 -22.48 -20.61
CA ASN A 307 -20.22 -21.15 -20.24
C ASN A 307 -19.80 -21.10 -18.76
N THR A 308 -18.93 -20.15 -18.40
CA THR A 308 -18.59 -19.84 -17.02
C THR A 308 -18.81 -18.37 -16.80
N ASP A 309 -19.67 -18.05 -15.84
CA ASP A 309 -19.92 -16.67 -15.39
C ASP A 309 -18.84 -16.32 -14.36
N VAL A 310 -18.08 -15.25 -14.57
CA VAL A 310 -17.06 -14.73 -13.66
C VAL A 310 -17.54 -13.42 -13.04
N PHE A 311 -17.47 -13.33 -11.72
CA PHE A 311 -17.91 -12.17 -10.95
C PHE A 311 -16.75 -11.64 -10.12
N PHE A 312 -16.22 -10.49 -10.49
CA PHE A 312 -15.09 -9.86 -9.77
C PHE A 312 -15.56 -9.25 -8.46
N GLN A 313 -14.85 -9.57 -7.38
CA GLN A 313 -15.14 -9.00 -6.07
C GLN A 313 -14.70 -7.53 -6.00
N ARG A 314 -15.59 -6.66 -5.55
CA ARG A 314 -15.35 -5.22 -5.45
C ARG A 314 -14.54 -4.85 -4.19
N GLU A 315 -13.98 -3.64 -4.15
CA GLU A 315 -13.20 -3.09 -3.02
C GLU A 315 -13.95 -3.16 -1.66
N ASP A 316 -15.27 -3.08 -1.68
CA ASP A 316 -16.11 -3.20 -0.49
C ASP A 316 -16.50 -4.65 -0.17
N GLY A 317 -15.93 -5.62 -0.88
CA GLY A 317 -16.20 -7.04 -0.75
C GLY A 317 -17.56 -7.47 -1.35
N LEU A 318 -18.24 -6.62 -2.09
CA LEU A 318 -19.49 -6.99 -2.77
C LEU A 318 -19.22 -7.71 -4.08
N VAL A 319 -20.06 -8.70 -4.36
CA VAL A 319 -20.11 -9.41 -5.64
C VAL A 319 -21.24 -8.84 -6.48
N PRO A 320 -21.02 -8.49 -7.76
CA PRO A 320 -22.06 -7.94 -8.62
C PRO A 320 -23.16 -8.96 -8.90
N SER A 321 -24.34 -8.52 -9.25
CA SER A 321 -25.47 -9.39 -9.59
C SER A 321 -25.48 -9.85 -11.06
N ILE A 322 -24.57 -9.33 -11.86
CA ILE A 322 -24.37 -9.64 -13.28
C ILE A 322 -22.91 -10.01 -13.44
N PRO A 323 -22.56 -11.08 -14.17
CA PRO A 323 -21.17 -11.44 -14.38
C PRO A 323 -20.40 -10.32 -15.11
N ASP A 324 -19.16 -10.11 -14.72
CA ASP A 324 -18.24 -9.17 -15.36
C ASP A 324 -17.69 -9.77 -16.65
N VAL A 325 -17.43 -11.08 -16.66
CA VAL A 325 -16.89 -11.82 -17.81
C VAL A 325 -17.66 -13.11 -18.04
N LEU A 326 -17.75 -13.53 -19.29
CA LEU A 326 -18.29 -14.80 -19.71
C LEU A 326 -17.23 -15.60 -20.49
N LEU A 327 -16.75 -16.71 -19.90
CA LEU A 327 -15.88 -17.65 -20.58
C LEU A 327 -16.72 -18.69 -21.33
N THR A 328 -16.35 -19.02 -22.58
CA THR A 328 -17.15 -19.91 -23.44
C THR A 328 -16.35 -21.16 -23.85
N ALA A 329 -16.75 -22.32 -23.37
CA ALA A 329 -16.07 -23.59 -23.62
C ALA A 329 -16.39 -24.21 -25.00
N GLY A 330 -17.36 -23.71 -25.72
CA GLY A 330 -17.74 -24.25 -27.02
C GLY A 330 -18.44 -25.62 -26.98
N GLY A 331 -18.90 -26.08 -25.82
CA GLY A 331 -19.59 -27.35 -25.63
C GLY A 331 -20.05 -27.55 -24.18
N PRO A 332 -20.91 -28.55 -23.89
CA PRO A 332 -21.46 -28.73 -22.56
C PRO A 332 -20.37 -29.09 -21.54
N ALA A 333 -20.43 -28.44 -20.36
CA ALA A 333 -19.61 -28.72 -19.19
C ALA A 333 -20.41 -29.54 -18.15
N ASP A 334 -19.72 -30.27 -17.28
CA ASP A 334 -20.35 -31.04 -16.20
C ASP A 334 -20.47 -30.26 -14.88
N GLY A 335 -19.96 -29.04 -14.85
CA GLY A 335 -20.04 -28.13 -13.70
C GLY A 335 -18.73 -28.05 -12.90
N ARG A 336 -17.74 -28.90 -13.17
CA ARG A 336 -16.48 -28.87 -12.44
C ARG A 336 -15.54 -27.83 -13.02
N LEU A 337 -15.00 -27.00 -12.12
CA LEU A 337 -14.01 -25.97 -12.44
C LEU A 337 -13.10 -25.75 -11.24
N ALA A 338 -11.88 -25.32 -11.51
CA ALA A 338 -10.91 -24.88 -10.50
C ALA A 338 -10.14 -23.66 -11.02
N VAL A 339 -9.56 -22.92 -10.11
CA VAL A 339 -8.74 -21.74 -10.36
C VAL A 339 -7.36 -22.00 -9.78
N GLY A 340 -6.30 -21.64 -10.50
CA GLY A 340 -4.91 -21.81 -10.06
C GLY A 340 -3.92 -21.49 -11.16
N ASP A 341 -2.67 -21.22 -10.82
CA ASP A 341 -1.58 -20.85 -11.73
C ASP A 341 -0.96 -22.07 -12.39
N VAL A 342 -1.54 -22.54 -13.51
CA VAL A 342 -1.08 -23.76 -14.19
C VAL A 342 0.14 -23.55 -15.08
N ASN A 343 0.49 -22.31 -15.39
CA ASN A 343 1.61 -21.96 -16.26
C ASN A 343 2.81 -21.32 -15.53
N GLY A 344 2.66 -20.98 -14.23
CA GLY A 344 3.71 -20.45 -13.35
C GLY A 344 4.06 -18.98 -13.63
N ASP A 345 3.14 -18.21 -14.19
CA ASP A 345 3.35 -16.80 -14.48
C ASP A 345 2.95 -15.88 -13.30
N GLY A 346 2.37 -16.47 -12.27
CA GLY A 346 1.94 -15.78 -11.05
C GLY A 346 0.48 -15.34 -11.08
N PHE A 347 -0.26 -15.64 -12.16
CA PHE A 347 -1.67 -15.32 -12.31
C PHE A 347 -2.52 -16.59 -12.24
N GLU A 348 -3.68 -16.50 -11.60
CA GLU A 348 -4.56 -17.65 -11.49
C GLU A 348 -5.34 -17.87 -12.79
N ASP A 349 -5.19 -19.05 -13.37
CA ASP A 349 -5.89 -19.51 -14.56
C ASP A 349 -7.19 -20.21 -14.19
N VAL A 350 -8.11 -20.29 -15.13
CA VAL A 350 -9.37 -21.02 -14.95
C VAL A 350 -9.33 -22.34 -15.74
N VAL A 351 -9.47 -23.45 -15.05
CA VAL A 351 -9.58 -24.77 -15.66
C VAL A 351 -11.00 -25.30 -15.50
N LEU A 352 -11.64 -25.61 -16.61
CA LEU A 352 -13.00 -26.09 -16.71
C LEU A 352 -13.02 -27.47 -17.34
N ARG A 353 -13.84 -28.39 -16.82
CA ARG A 353 -14.05 -29.68 -17.44
C ARG A 353 -15.20 -29.66 -18.43
N ALA A 354 -14.92 -30.00 -19.70
CA ALA A 354 -15.92 -30.21 -20.73
C ALA A 354 -16.31 -31.70 -20.76
N ALA A 355 -17.62 -32.00 -20.76
CA ALA A 355 -18.13 -33.37 -20.69
C ALA A 355 -18.10 -34.08 -22.04
N ASN A 356 -18.19 -33.36 -23.17
CA ASN A 356 -18.22 -33.95 -24.49
C ASN A 356 -17.56 -33.02 -25.56
N PRO A 357 -16.35 -33.34 -26.08
CA PRO A 357 -15.53 -34.47 -25.65
C PRO A 357 -14.97 -34.28 -24.23
N ASN A 358 -14.66 -35.39 -23.55
CA ASN A 358 -14.10 -35.36 -22.20
C ASN A 358 -12.68 -34.74 -22.23
N ARG A 359 -12.54 -33.50 -21.74
CA ARG A 359 -11.30 -32.74 -21.75
C ARG A 359 -11.32 -31.63 -20.69
N TYR A 360 -10.15 -31.20 -20.30
CA TYR A 360 -9.97 -29.97 -19.55
C TYR A 360 -9.74 -28.81 -20.53
N LEU A 361 -10.32 -27.65 -20.24
CA LEU A 361 -10.19 -26.41 -21.01
C LEU A 361 -9.58 -25.37 -20.08
N GLY A 362 -8.40 -24.87 -20.45
CA GLY A 362 -7.74 -23.80 -19.71
C GLY A 362 -7.98 -22.46 -20.36
N TYR A 363 -8.38 -21.50 -19.56
CA TYR A 363 -8.41 -20.07 -19.87
C TYR A 363 -7.25 -19.45 -19.11
N LEU A 364 -6.16 -19.23 -19.81
CA LEU A 364 -4.96 -18.67 -19.21
C LEU A 364 -5.13 -17.17 -19.07
N GLN A 365 -4.94 -16.68 -17.86
CA GLN A 365 -4.74 -15.29 -17.62
C GLN A 365 -3.29 -14.98 -17.99
N GLU A 366 -3.08 -14.34 -19.12
CA GLU A 366 -1.75 -13.97 -19.56
C GLU A 366 -1.48 -12.54 -19.11
N ASP A 367 -0.36 -12.36 -18.42
CA ASP A 367 0.21 -11.05 -18.13
C ASP A 367 0.48 -10.32 -19.47
N ALA A 368 0.02 -9.10 -19.59
CA ALA A 368 0.32 -8.26 -20.73
C ALA A 368 1.45 -7.28 -20.38
N PRO A 369 2.39 -7.00 -21.29
CA PRO A 369 3.43 -6.03 -21.01
C PRO A 369 2.83 -4.64 -20.76
N PRO A 370 3.47 -3.81 -19.93
CA PRO A 370 3.04 -2.44 -19.69
C PRO A 370 2.77 -1.66 -20.97
N VAL A 371 1.85 -0.73 -20.95
CA VAL A 371 1.54 0.12 -22.11
C VAL A 371 1.73 1.61 -21.78
N LEU A 372 2.25 2.37 -22.73
CA LEU A 372 2.29 3.82 -22.63
C LEU A 372 0.90 4.38 -23.00
N VAL A 373 0.10 4.71 -22.00
CA VAL A 373 -1.29 5.19 -22.20
C VAL A 373 -1.36 6.68 -22.51
N LYS A 374 -0.33 7.42 -22.16
CA LYS A 374 -0.26 8.87 -22.38
C LYS A 374 1.18 9.28 -22.68
N ALA A 375 1.38 10.07 -23.72
CA ALA A 375 2.71 10.60 -24.00
C ALA A 375 3.19 11.52 -22.87
N ILE A 376 4.44 11.32 -22.44
CA ILE A 376 5.12 12.21 -21.50
C ILE A 376 5.29 13.57 -22.20
N PRO A 377 5.02 14.71 -21.53
CA PRO A 377 5.23 16.03 -22.10
C PRO A 377 6.65 16.18 -22.68
N SER A 378 6.76 16.72 -23.87
CA SER A 378 8.02 16.74 -24.62
C SER A 378 9.09 17.66 -24.01
N THR A 379 8.69 18.62 -23.16
CA THR A 379 9.62 19.61 -22.61
C THR A 379 9.20 20.03 -21.20
N PHE A 380 10.20 20.09 -20.31
CA PHE A 380 10.11 20.65 -18.95
C PHE A 380 11.19 21.70 -18.77
N ALA A 381 11.06 22.55 -17.74
CA ALA A 381 12.10 23.50 -17.37
C ALA A 381 12.39 23.39 -15.87
N VAL A 382 13.66 23.47 -15.49
CA VAL A 382 14.13 23.55 -14.12
C VAL A 382 15.19 24.66 -14.01
N ASN A 383 15.20 25.40 -12.94
CA ASN A 383 16.20 26.46 -12.78
C ASN A 383 17.57 25.89 -12.41
N ARG A 384 18.63 26.49 -12.88
CA ARG A 384 20.01 26.16 -12.54
C ARG A 384 20.19 26.10 -11.01
N GLY A 385 20.80 25.01 -10.53
CA GLY A 385 21.02 24.74 -9.11
C GLY A 385 19.77 24.31 -8.32
N ALA A 386 18.60 24.22 -8.95
CA ALA A 386 17.39 23.77 -8.28
C ALA A 386 17.35 22.23 -8.15
N TYR A 387 16.73 21.80 -7.07
CA TYR A 387 16.27 20.42 -6.90
C TYR A 387 14.74 20.41 -6.97
N GLU A 388 14.22 19.82 -8.03
CA GLU A 388 12.77 19.70 -8.24
C GLU A 388 12.35 18.25 -7.98
N LYS A 389 11.62 18.06 -6.87
CA LYS A 389 11.13 16.76 -6.48
C LYS A 389 9.72 16.52 -7.03
N GLY A 390 9.50 15.32 -7.59
CA GLY A 390 8.17 14.91 -8.00
C GLY A 390 7.64 15.67 -9.22
N VAL A 391 8.50 15.92 -10.20
CA VAL A 391 8.13 16.62 -11.43
C VAL A 391 7.12 15.81 -12.24
N LEU A 392 7.27 14.47 -12.23
CA LEU A 392 6.36 13.53 -12.90
C LEU A 392 6.09 12.34 -11.97
N ASP A 393 4.84 11.91 -11.94
CA ASP A 393 4.47 10.57 -11.48
C ASP A 393 4.26 9.71 -12.75
N LEU A 394 5.13 8.74 -12.95
CA LEU A 394 5.17 7.93 -14.16
C LEU A 394 3.93 7.02 -14.29
N ARG A 395 3.22 6.74 -13.19
CA ARG A 395 1.93 6.01 -13.22
C ARG A 395 0.83 6.75 -13.99
N GLU A 396 0.96 8.04 -14.21
CA GLU A 396 0.03 8.78 -15.06
C GLU A 396 0.22 8.50 -16.56
N TYR A 397 1.35 7.92 -16.95
CA TYR A 397 1.77 7.75 -18.33
C TYR A 397 1.82 6.29 -18.77
N PHE A 398 2.07 5.38 -17.85
CA PHE A 398 2.09 3.95 -18.11
C PHE A 398 0.96 3.29 -17.33
N ALA A 399 0.37 2.29 -17.94
CA ALA A 399 -0.60 1.40 -17.30
C ALA A 399 -0.19 -0.04 -17.55
N ASP A 400 -0.64 -0.89 -16.67
CA ASP A 400 -0.50 -2.32 -16.70
C ASP A 400 -1.83 -2.94 -16.32
N ASP A 401 -2.07 -4.17 -16.72
CA ASP A 401 -3.31 -4.85 -16.41
C ASP A 401 -3.36 -5.33 -14.96
N HIS A 402 -2.21 -5.66 -14.34
CA HIS A 402 -2.24 -6.37 -13.07
C HIS A 402 -1.23 -5.90 -12.02
N GLN A 403 -0.08 -5.31 -12.38
CA GLN A 403 1.04 -5.19 -11.45
C GLN A 403 1.45 -3.77 -11.06
N THR A 404 2.15 -3.69 -9.94
CA THR A 404 2.83 -2.46 -9.56
C THR A 404 4.07 -2.27 -10.42
N LEU A 405 3.99 -1.35 -11.37
CA LEU A 405 5.09 -1.05 -12.27
C LEU A 405 6.34 -0.56 -11.56
N ALA A 406 7.47 -1.10 -11.93
CA ALA A 406 8.79 -0.54 -11.67
C ALA A 406 9.19 0.40 -12.81
N PHE A 407 9.94 1.46 -12.50
CA PHE A 407 10.33 2.46 -13.47
C PHE A 407 11.83 2.68 -13.45
N ASP A 408 12.44 2.72 -14.62
CA ASP A 408 13.86 2.96 -14.80
C ASP A 408 14.15 4.14 -15.71
N LEU A 409 15.25 4.84 -15.43
CA LEU A 409 15.80 5.86 -16.29
C LEU A 409 16.74 5.19 -17.32
N LEU A 410 16.29 5.10 -18.56
CA LEU A 410 17.06 4.42 -19.63
C LEU A 410 18.24 5.23 -20.15
N SER A 411 18.06 6.54 -20.29
CA SER A 411 19.09 7.40 -20.86
C SER A 411 19.00 8.82 -20.33
N SER A 412 20.17 9.46 -20.21
CA SER A 412 20.36 10.88 -20.00
C SER A 412 21.43 11.36 -20.96
N SER A 413 21.14 12.37 -21.78
CA SER A 413 22.12 12.90 -22.72
C SER A 413 23.22 13.74 -22.07
N ASN A 414 22.96 14.27 -20.87
CA ASN A 414 23.91 15.11 -20.13
C ASN A 414 23.68 15.04 -18.60
N ALA A 415 24.16 13.99 -18.01
CA ALA A 415 24.03 13.77 -16.55
C ALA A 415 24.80 14.79 -15.70
N SER A 416 25.82 15.44 -16.22
CA SER A 416 26.56 16.50 -15.51
C SER A 416 25.79 17.81 -15.46
N LEU A 417 24.94 18.06 -16.43
CA LEU A 417 24.05 19.23 -16.49
C LEU A 417 22.82 19.03 -15.60
N LEU A 418 22.22 17.84 -15.66
CA LEU A 418 20.98 17.51 -14.97
C LEU A 418 20.99 16.05 -14.55
N GLU A 419 21.04 15.79 -13.27
CA GLU A 419 20.86 14.47 -12.68
C GLU A 419 19.38 14.19 -12.50
N ALA A 420 18.92 13.05 -13.01
CA ALA A 420 17.55 12.58 -12.85
C ALA A 420 17.53 11.35 -11.96
N THR A 421 16.58 11.27 -11.07
CA THR A 421 16.36 10.12 -10.17
C THR A 421 14.91 9.67 -10.21
N VAL A 422 14.70 8.36 -10.26
CA VAL A 422 13.39 7.73 -10.14
C VAL A 422 13.32 7.05 -8.77
N GLU A 423 12.38 7.48 -7.93
CA GLU A 423 12.09 6.87 -6.62
C GLU A 423 10.65 6.31 -6.64
N GLY A 424 10.52 4.99 -6.74
CA GLY A 424 9.23 4.35 -7.03
C GLY A 424 8.73 4.81 -8.40
N SER A 425 7.58 5.46 -8.46
CA SER A 425 7.03 6.02 -9.70
C SER A 425 7.38 7.50 -9.96
N VAL A 426 8.13 8.13 -9.05
CA VAL A 426 8.32 9.57 -9.04
C VAL A 426 9.66 9.97 -9.62
N LEU A 427 9.64 10.75 -10.71
CA LEU A 427 10.82 11.32 -11.35
C LEU A 427 11.14 12.69 -10.75
N SER A 428 12.41 12.90 -10.37
CA SER A 428 12.93 14.12 -9.77
C SER A 428 14.21 14.55 -10.46
N PHE A 429 14.51 15.86 -10.45
CA PHE A 429 15.67 16.43 -11.10
C PHE A 429 16.53 17.26 -10.17
N GLN A 430 17.86 17.13 -10.27
CA GLN A 430 18.86 17.99 -9.65
C GLN A 430 19.67 18.70 -10.74
N ALA A 431 19.45 19.99 -10.92
CA ALA A 431 20.18 20.76 -11.92
C ALA A 431 21.57 21.19 -11.42
N SER A 432 22.53 21.27 -12.33
CA SER A 432 23.85 21.86 -12.07
C SER A 432 23.74 23.30 -11.59
N SER A 433 24.59 23.70 -10.66
CA SER A 433 24.70 25.09 -10.21
C SER A 433 25.49 25.98 -11.17
N ASP A 434 26.30 25.39 -12.02
CA ASP A 434 27.31 26.11 -12.80
C ASP A 434 26.99 26.17 -14.29
N ASP A 435 26.19 25.20 -14.78
CA ASP A 435 25.87 25.05 -16.19
C ASP A 435 24.36 25.17 -16.45
N TYR A 436 24.02 25.52 -17.68
CA TYR A 436 22.66 25.58 -18.23
C TYR A 436 22.63 24.96 -19.64
N GLY A 437 21.45 24.58 -20.11
CA GLY A 437 21.31 23.94 -21.43
C GLY A 437 20.12 22.97 -21.48
N ILE A 438 20.21 21.98 -22.36
CA ILE A 438 19.16 20.95 -22.53
C ILE A 438 19.76 19.57 -22.20
N ALA A 439 18.99 18.77 -21.49
CA ALA A 439 19.22 17.35 -21.35
C ALA A 439 18.00 16.58 -21.83
N GLU A 440 18.23 15.48 -22.56
CA GLU A 440 17.17 14.59 -23.06
C GLU A 440 17.16 13.32 -22.23
N PHE A 441 15.95 12.81 -21.96
CA PHE A 441 15.70 11.65 -21.12
C PHE A 441 14.75 10.67 -21.80
N ARG A 442 14.90 9.41 -21.43
CA ARG A 442 13.92 8.36 -21.65
C ARG A 442 13.74 7.55 -20.36
N VAL A 443 12.53 7.16 -20.08
CA VAL A 443 12.16 6.27 -19.00
C VAL A 443 11.50 5.02 -19.56
N ALA A 444 11.54 3.93 -18.83
CA ALA A 444 10.79 2.73 -19.13
C ALA A 444 10.01 2.26 -17.92
N ALA A 445 8.93 1.55 -18.18
CA ALA A 445 8.16 0.81 -17.20
C ALA A 445 8.41 -0.69 -17.38
N TRP A 446 8.41 -1.41 -16.27
CA TRP A 446 8.54 -2.85 -16.20
C TRP A 446 7.58 -3.41 -15.13
N ASP A 447 6.85 -4.47 -15.49
CA ASP A 447 5.89 -5.17 -14.64
C ASP A 447 6.51 -6.18 -13.67
N GLY A 448 7.76 -6.56 -13.85
CA GLY A 448 8.44 -7.59 -13.06
C GLY A 448 8.48 -8.95 -13.74
N ASN A 449 7.72 -9.15 -14.82
CA ASN A 449 7.71 -10.39 -15.57
C ASN A 449 8.99 -10.51 -16.41
N PRO A 450 9.83 -11.54 -16.19
CA PRO A 450 11.09 -11.71 -16.92
C PRO A 450 10.91 -12.03 -18.40
N SER A 451 9.71 -12.41 -18.84
CA SER A 451 9.39 -12.65 -20.27
C SER A 451 9.08 -11.36 -21.03
N HIS A 452 8.79 -10.28 -20.33
CA HIS A 452 8.47 -8.98 -20.92
C HIS A 452 9.70 -8.09 -21.01
N ALA A 453 9.83 -7.42 -22.14
CA ALA A 453 10.82 -6.35 -22.28
C ALA A 453 10.25 -5.05 -21.66
N PRO A 454 11.07 -4.26 -20.95
CA PRO A 454 10.63 -2.95 -20.47
C PRO A 454 10.05 -2.09 -21.61
N VAL A 455 8.94 -1.43 -21.36
CA VAL A 455 8.26 -0.56 -22.33
C VAL A 455 8.78 0.86 -22.20
N GLU A 456 9.39 1.34 -23.29
CA GLU A 456 9.97 2.69 -23.34
C GLU A 456 8.91 3.77 -23.51
N GLY A 457 8.99 4.84 -22.71
CA GLY A 457 8.30 6.09 -22.94
C GLY A 457 8.89 6.88 -24.11
N ASN A 458 8.16 7.88 -24.59
CA ASN A 458 8.72 8.82 -25.57
C ASN A 458 9.88 9.63 -24.96
N ALA A 459 10.83 10.03 -25.78
CA ALA A 459 11.87 10.96 -25.35
C ALA A 459 11.26 12.31 -24.98
N PHE A 460 11.83 12.94 -23.97
CA PHE A 460 11.48 14.29 -23.53
C PHE A 460 12.73 15.08 -23.15
N SER A 461 12.63 16.41 -23.23
CA SER A 461 13.73 17.32 -22.96
C SER A 461 13.48 18.10 -21.68
N VAL A 462 14.52 18.34 -20.92
CA VAL A 462 14.49 19.23 -19.77
C VAL A 462 15.48 20.37 -20.00
N ILE A 463 14.95 21.59 -19.95
CA ILE A 463 15.73 22.83 -20.05
C ILE A 463 16.24 23.17 -18.65
N VAL A 464 17.55 23.23 -18.48
CA VAL A 464 18.16 23.85 -17.30
C VAL A 464 18.26 25.36 -17.59
N ASN A 465 17.32 26.09 -17.02
CA ASN A 465 17.14 27.53 -17.21
C ASN A 465 18.18 28.31 -16.40
N ASP A 466 18.77 29.35 -17.01
CA ASP A 466 19.56 30.36 -16.30
C ASP A 466 18.63 31.49 -15.87
N PRO A 467 18.31 31.67 -14.57
CA PRO A 467 17.40 32.72 -14.14
C PRO A 467 17.91 34.12 -14.52
N PRO A 468 17.01 35.07 -14.85
CA PRO A 468 17.39 36.39 -15.31
C PRO A 468 18.25 37.13 -14.28
N ALA A 469 19.26 37.86 -14.74
CA ALA A 469 20.12 38.69 -13.92
C ALA A 469 19.89 40.17 -14.20
N VAL A 470 19.65 41.00 -13.17
CA VAL A 470 19.47 42.43 -13.35
C VAL A 470 20.81 43.10 -13.57
N ILE A 471 20.94 43.81 -14.69
CA ILE A 471 22.13 44.58 -15.04
C ILE A 471 21.88 46.11 -14.90
N GLY A 472 22.91 46.78 -14.42
CA GLY A 472 22.82 48.23 -14.18
C GLY A 472 22.24 48.59 -12.79
N ALA A 473 22.14 49.87 -12.52
CA ALA A 473 21.64 50.40 -11.27
C ALA A 473 20.59 51.49 -11.49
N PRO A 474 19.53 51.54 -10.69
CA PRO A 474 18.52 52.60 -10.76
C PRO A 474 19.05 53.94 -10.28
N PRO A 475 18.52 55.07 -10.75
CA PRO A 475 18.71 56.36 -10.11
C PRO A 475 18.17 56.32 -8.67
N LEU A 476 19.03 56.54 -7.67
CA LEU A 476 18.66 56.42 -6.27
C LEU A 476 18.05 57.74 -5.67
N ARG A 477 17.81 58.75 -6.51
CA ARG A 477 17.24 60.04 -6.10
C ARG A 477 16.07 60.43 -6.98
N ALA A 478 15.07 60.99 -6.38
CA ALA A 478 13.94 61.65 -7.04
C ALA A 478 13.62 62.95 -6.31
N THR A 479 12.77 63.79 -6.91
CA THR A 479 12.34 65.08 -6.32
C THR A 479 10.82 65.16 -6.42
N VAL A 480 10.16 65.62 -5.41
CA VAL A 480 8.71 65.84 -5.39
C VAL A 480 8.29 66.69 -6.59
N GLY A 481 7.28 66.23 -7.34
CA GLY A 481 6.73 66.85 -8.52
C GLY A 481 7.55 66.68 -9.80
N GLN A 482 8.70 65.97 -9.77
CA GLN A 482 9.51 65.71 -10.97
C GLN A 482 9.33 64.23 -11.40
N PRO A 483 9.22 63.96 -12.69
CA PRO A 483 9.09 62.58 -13.18
C PRO A 483 10.39 61.78 -12.96
N TYR A 484 10.25 60.57 -12.40
CA TYR A 484 11.27 59.56 -12.27
C TYR A 484 11.00 58.44 -13.28
N ALA A 485 12.05 58.04 -14.01
CA ALA A 485 11.98 56.93 -14.94
C ALA A 485 13.25 56.05 -14.82
N TYR A 486 13.07 54.72 -14.83
CA TYR A 486 14.13 53.75 -14.80
C TYR A 486 13.71 52.51 -15.60
N VAL A 487 14.53 52.06 -16.51
CA VAL A 487 14.31 50.77 -17.22
C VAL A 487 15.11 49.69 -16.52
N ILE A 488 14.43 48.70 -15.98
CA ILE A 488 15.06 47.49 -15.45
C ILE A 488 15.61 46.69 -16.65
N ARG A 489 16.92 46.58 -16.71
CA ARG A 489 17.58 45.81 -17.75
C ARG A 489 17.97 44.47 -17.18
N VAL A 490 17.73 43.40 -17.96
CA VAL A 490 18.06 42.03 -17.62
C VAL A 490 19.02 41.46 -18.66
N GLU A 491 19.88 40.61 -18.17
CA GLU A 491 20.67 39.67 -18.96
C GLU A 491 20.23 38.28 -18.60
N ASP A 492 19.96 37.48 -19.61
CA ASP A 492 19.55 36.09 -19.48
C ASP A 492 20.37 35.29 -20.48
N ALA A 493 21.10 34.30 -19.98
CA ALA A 493 22.04 33.56 -20.80
C ALA A 493 21.36 32.40 -21.53
N TYR A 494 20.29 31.85 -20.96
CA TYR A 494 19.68 30.65 -21.54
C TYR A 494 18.27 30.34 -20.99
N PRO A 495 17.27 30.10 -21.87
CA PRO A 495 17.35 30.22 -23.33
C PRO A 495 17.51 31.64 -23.84
N ALA A 496 18.37 31.84 -24.85
CA ALA A 496 18.66 33.17 -25.35
C ALA A 496 17.46 33.78 -26.10
N GLY A 497 17.07 35.01 -25.73
CA GLY A 497 16.02 35.76 -26.42
C GLY A 497 14.60 35.48 -25.94
N GLU A 498 14.44 34.82 -24.80
CA GLU A 498 13.13 34.66 -24.18
C GLU A 498 12.56 35.98 -23.64
N GLY A 499 11.25 36.01 -23.41
CA GLY A 499 10.53 37.15 -22.88
C GLY A 499 10.65 37.25 -21.36
N HIS A 500 10.66 38.48 -20.85
CA HIS A 500 10.64 38.72 -19.41
C HIS A 500 9.38 39.48 -19.02
N THR A 501 8.87 39.20 -17.83
CA THR A 501 7.77 39.94 -17.22
C THR A 501 8.22 40.64 -15.96
N PHE A 502 7.76 41.90 -15.76
CA PHE A 502 8.17 42.75 -14.68
C PHE A 502 6.97 43.13 -13.80
N ALA A 503 7.12 42.99 -12.48
CA ALA A 503 6.08 43.39 -11.52
C ALA A 503 6.70 44.09 -10.31
N LEU A 504 6.06 45.14 -9.80
CA LEU A 504 6.45 45.76 -8.53
C LEU A 504 5.73 45.08 -7.36
N THR A 505 6.49 44.41 -6.51
CA THR A 505 6.00 43.75 -5.30
C THR A 505 6.02 44.63 -4.07
N GLY A 506 6.89 45.71 -4.07
CA GLY A 506 6.94 46.77 -3.08
C GLY A 506 7.13 48.10 -3.78
N ARG A 507 6.24 49.08 -3.53
CA ARG A 507 6.30 50.41 -4.22
C ARG A 507 5.57 51.48 -3.45
N PRO A 508 6.01 52.77 -3.59
CA PRO A 508 5.23 53.90 -3.16
C PRO A 508 3.98 54.13 -4.04
N SER A 509 3.00 54.83 -3.50
CA SER A 509 1.78 55.12 -4.27
C SER A 509 2.10 55.96 -5.51
N GLY A 510 1.47 55.63 -6.64
CA GLY A 510 1.67 56.27 -7.93
C GLY A 510 2.87 55.74 -8.75
N MET A 511 3.71 54.85 -8.20
CA MET A 511 4.75 54.20 -8.98
C MET A 511 4.17 53.01 -9.76
N ALA A 512 4.57 52.82 -11.02
CA ALA A 512 4.17 51.74 -11.89
C ALA A 512 5.37 51.19 -12.65
N VAL A 513 5.27 49.93 -13.08
CA VAL A 513 6.18 49.30 -14.03
C VAL A 513 5.38 48.84 -15.24
N ASP A 514 5.91 49.01 -16.41
CA ASP A 514 5.39 48.34 -17.62
C ASP A 514 5.87 46.91 -17.61
N SER A 515 4.91 45.97 -17.63
CA SER A 515 5.19 44.53 -17.43
C SER A 515 5.98 43.88 -18.56
N ALA A 516 6.04 44.47 -19.73
CA ALA A 516 6.75 43.92 -20.89
C ALA A 516 8.12 44.60 -21.10
N THR A 517 8.25 45.90 -20.80
CA THR A 517 9.47 46.68 -21.08
C THR A 517 10.34 46.94 -19.87
N GLY A 518 9.85 46.63 -18.66
CA GLY A 518 10.55 46.94 -17.40
C GLY A 518 10.69 48.40 -17.09
N LEU A 519 9.97 49.29 -17.79
CA LEU A 519 10.00 50.71 -17.55
C LEU A 519 9.25 51.08 -16.26
N VAL A 520 9.99 51.43 -15.23
CA VAL A 520 9.45 51.96 -13.97
C VAL A 520 9.24 53.48 -14.12
N THR A 521 8.04 53.94 -13.82
CA THR A 521 7.68 55.37 -13.85
C THR A 521 7.06 55.80 -12.54
N TRP A 522 7.39 57.02 -12.10
CA TRP A 522 6.83 57.59 -10.89
C TRP A 522 6.98 59.12 -10.90
N THR A 523 6.00 59.82 -10.35
CA THR A 523 6.13 61.22 -10.03
C THR A 523 5.75 61.40 -8.55
N PRO A 524 6.76 61.55 -7.65
CA PRO A 524 6.48 61.67 -6.23
C PRO A 524 5.59 62.90 -5.95
N SER A 525 4.54 62.68 -5.17
CA SER A 525 3.64 63.78 -4.73
C SER A 525 4.12 64.40 -3.42
N GLU A 526 3.51 65.54 -3.03
CA GLU A 526 3.73 66.15 -1.71
C GLU A 526 3.44 65.12 -0.58
N GLY A 527 4.34 65.07 0.42
CA GLY A 527 4.29 64.08 1.50
C GLY A 527 4.93 62.73 1.18
N GLN A 528 5.51 62.57 0.01
CA GLN A 528 6.34 61.40 -0.36
C GLN A 528 7.85 61.71 -0.36
N ASP A 529 8.26 62.76 0.36
CA ASP A 529 9.68 63.02 0.63
C ASP A 529 10.25 61.97 1.62
N GLY A 530 11.55 61.65 1.48
CA GLY A 530 12.22 60.65 2.30
C GLY A 530 12.63 59.39 1.52
N ALA A 531 12.91 58.34 2.24
CA ALA A 531 13.37 57.07 1.65
C ALA A 531 12.21 56.11 1.36
N HIS A 532 12.16 55.60 0.14
CA HIS A 532 11.18 54.61 -0.31
C HIS A 532 11.91 53.36 -0.76
N GLU A 533 11.51 52.21 -0.21
CA GLU A 533 11.97 50.89 -0.64
C GLU A 533 11.11 50.40 -1.81
N ILE A 534 11.76 50.00 -2.89
CA ILE A 534 11.13 49.42 -4.09
C ILE A 534 11.60 48.02 -4.24
N SER A 535 10.70 47.13 -4.55
CA SER A 535 10.98 45.73 -4.90
C SER A 535 10.28 45.40 -6.21
N ALA A 536 11.05 44.97 -7.18
CA ALA A 536 10.55 44.44 -8.45
C ALA A 536 10.86 42.93 -8.55
N GLU A 537 9.89 42.16 -9.02
CA GLU A 537 10.05 40.77 -9.41
C GLU A 537 10.13 40.70 -10.92
N ILE A 538 11.15 40.03 -11.43
CA ILE A 538 11.35 39.78 -12.85
C ILE A 538 11.26 38.26 -13.05
N ARG A 539 10.43 37.83 -14.00
CA ARG A 539 10.26 36.42 -14.39
C ARG A 539 10.59 36.24 -15.85
N ASP A 540 11.27 35.16 -16.15
CA ASP A 540 11.39 34.61 -17.51
C ASP A 540 10.21 33.70 -17.87
N GLU A 541 10.23 33.14 -19.10
CA GLU A 541 9.19 32.23 -19.60
C GLU A 541 9.31 30.79 -19.04
N HIS A 542 10.46 30.42 -18.44
CA HIS A 542 10.76 29.11 -17.92
C HIS A 542 10.68 29.02 -16.38
N GLY A 543 10.18 30.07 -15.74
CA GLY A 543 9.92 30.11 -14.29
C GLY A 543 11.09 30.60 -13.43
N GLY A 544 12.18 31.07 -14.05
CA GLY A 544 13.24 31.77 -13.34
C GLY A 544 12.76 33.09 -12.77
N VAL A 545 13.18 33.41 -11.56
CA VAL A 545 12.74 34.62 -10.84
C VAL A 545 13.92 35.32 -10.21
N VAL A 546 14.03 36.63 -10.44
CA VAL A 546 14.95 37.49 -9.72
C VAL A 546 14.21 38.63 -9.03
N LEU A 547 14.62 38.95 -7.82
CA LEU A 547 14.11 40.08 -7.06
C LEU A 547 15.12 41.24 -7.12
N HIS A 548 14.69 42.38 -7.65
CA HIS A 548 15.47 43.60 -7.70
C HIS A 548 14.96 44.61 -6.67
N ALA A 549 15.69 44.80 -5.57
CA ALA A 549 15.34 45.68 -4.50
C ALA A 549 16.30 46.88 -4.44
N PHE A 550 15.75 48.10 -4.32
CA PHE A 550 16.52 49.35 -4.21
C PHE A 550 15.75 50.40 -3.42
N THR A 551 16.46 51.41 -2.95
CA THR A 551 15.86 52.50 -2.20
C THR A 551 16.04 53.81 -2.94
N ILE A 552 14.95 54.55 -3.15
CA ILE A 552 14.96 55.90 -3.72
C ILE A 552 14.79 56.93 -2.59
N VAL A 553 15.65 57.91 -2.56
CA VAL A 553 15.53 59.08 -1.66
C VAL A 553 14.88 60.20 -2.41
N VAL A 554 13.70 60.60 -1.99
CA VAL A 554 12.94 61.72 -2.57
C VAL A 554 13.26 63.02 -1.83
N ALA A 555 13.79 63.97 -2.55
CA ALA A 555 14.01 65.34 -2.02
C ALA A 555 12.71 66.14 -2.09
N PRO A 556 12.45 67.04 -1.10
CA PRO A 556 11.31 67.95 -1.15
C PRO A 556 11.44 68.93 -2.33
N ALA A 557 10.30 69.39 -2.83
CA ALA A 557 10.29 70.41 -3.85
C ALA A 557 11.09 71.65 -3.34
N SER A 558 11.95 72.25 -4.17
CA SER A 558 12.94 73.26 -3.82
C SER A 558 12.41 74.36 -2.90
N GLY A 559 12.70 74.19 -1.62
CA GLY A 559 12.27 75.07 -0.51
C GLY A 559 12.71 74.57 0.87
N GLY A 560 13.21 73.34 0.96
CA GLY A 560 13.59 72.67 2.21
C GLY A 560 15.08 72.74 2.54
N SER A 561 15.40 72.88 3.82
CA SER A 561 16.72 73.08 4.42
C SER A 561 17.77 72.01 4.07
N PRO A 562 19.02 72.31 3.77
CA PRO A 562 20.07 71.38 3.32
C PRO A 562 20.61 70.42 4.40
N ILE A 563 20.20 70.57 5.64
CA ILE A 563 20.76 69.85 6.79
C ILE A 563 20.25 68.39 6.84
N LEU A 564 19.02 68.15 6.36
CA LEU A 564 18.44 66.76 6.35
C LEU A 564 19.06 65.87 5.27
N LEU A 565 19.48 66.46 4.14
CA LEU A 565 20.12 65.71 3.04
C LEU A 565 21.48 65.07 3.39
N MET A 566 22.26 65.73 4.28
CA MET A 566 23.58 65.25 4.70
C MET A 566 23.50 63.99 5.61
N ALA A 567 22.48 63.91 6.46
CA ALA A 567 22.32 62.78 7.39
C ALA A 567 21.89 61.48 6.66
N VAL A 568 20.99 61.61 5.67
CA VAL A 568 20.51 60.45 4.87
C VAL A 568 21.60 59.99 3.90
N GLY A 569 22.39 60.90 3.31
CA GLY A 569 23.52 60.54 2.45
C GLY A 569 24.59 59.71 3.15
N LEU A 570 24.83 59.95 4.45
CA LEU A 570 25.85 59.23 5.22
C LEU A 570 25.44 57.78 5.56
N VAL A 571 24.17 57.55 5.77
CA VAL A 571 23.65 56.20 6.05
C VAL A 571 23.63 55.35 4.78
N VAL A 572 23.25 55.90 3.64
CA VAL A 572 23.19 55.18 2.36
C VAL A 572 24.59 54.87 1.83
N THR A 573 25.55 55.76 1.97
CA THR A 573 26.95 55.52 1.54
C THR A 573 27.66 54.50 2.43
N SER A 574 27.38 54.45 3.74
CA SER A 574 27.94 53.43 4.62
C SER A 574 27.38 52.02 4.34
N ALA A 575 26.09 51.90 4.03
CA ALA A 575 25.47 50.60 3.61
C ALA A 575 25.99 50.12 2.25
N ALA A 576 26.17 51.02 1.29
CA ALA A 576 26.73 50.69 -0.03
C ALA A 576 28.21 50.30 0.04
N LEU A 577 29.00 50.94 0.91
CA LEU A 577 30.41 50.57 1.13
C LEU A 577 30.53 49.20 1.82
N MET A 578 29.65 48.88 2.76
CA MET A 578 29.63 47.55 3.40
C MET A 578 29.19 46.46 2.42
N ALA A 579 28.23 46.71 1.56
CA ALA A 579 27.82 45.80 0.50
C ALA A 579 28.93 45.57 -0.52
N ALA A 580 29.63 46.63 -0.94
CA ALA A 580 30.79 46.51 -1.85
C ALA A 580 31.97 45.76 -1.20
N ALA A 581 32.23 45.93 0.08
CA ALA A 581 33.25 45.19 0.81
C ALA A 581 32.91 43.70 0.96
N ALA A 582 31.61 43.37 1.08
CA ALA A 582 31.12 41.99 1.15
C ALA A 582 31.31 41.22 -0.18
N LEU A 583 31.35 41.91 -1.32
CA LEU A 583 31.61 41.31 -2.64
C LEU A 583 33.10 41.01 -2.89
N ILE A 584 34.03 41.56 -2.08
CA ILE A 584 35.48 41.47 -2.31
C ILE A 584 36.16 40.55 -1.29
N ASN A 585 35.55 40.25 -0.15
CA ASN A 585 36.21 39.49 0.93
C ASN A 585 35.19 38.55 1.66
N GLU A 586 35.48 37.28 1.69
CA GLU A 586 34.66 36.24 2.33
C GLU A 586 34.35 36.54 3.81
N ASN A 587 35.27 37.10 4.58
CA ASN A 587 35.03 37.45 5.98
C ASN A 587 34.09 38.66 6.15
N ALA A 588 34.11 39.59 5.21
CA ALA A 588 33.18 40.72 5.18
C ALA A 588 31.77 40.29 4.74
N LYS A 589 31.66 39.26 3.90
CA LYS A 589 30.39 38.64 3.51
C LYS A 589 29.65 38.00 4.70
N TRP A 590 30.37 37.34 5.57
CA TRP A 590 29.79 36.77 6.80
C TRP A 590 29.39 37.82 7.81
N ALA A 591 30.16 38.90 7.96
CA ALA A 591 29.82 40.02 8.82
C ALA A 591 28.59 40.78 8.33
N PHE A 592 28.44 40.96 7.01
CA PHE A 592 27.27 41.59 6.37
C PHE A 592 26.02 40.67 6.50
N LEU A 593 26.15 39.37 6.31
CA LEU A 593 25.07 38.41 6.53
C LEU A 593 24.61 38.36 8.00
N LEU A 594 25.53 38.44 8.95
CA LEU A 594 25.21 38.50 10.38
C LEU A 594 24.47 39.80 10.78
N PHE A 595 24.68 40.89 10.05
CA PHE A 595 23.98 42.18 10.28
C PHE A 595 22.59 42.20 9.63
N ILE A 596 22.43 41.56 8.46
CA ILE A 596 21.13 41.50 7.72
C ILE A 596 20.19 40.42 8.22
N ILE A 597 20.69 39.27 8.65
CA ILE A 597 19.86 38.16 9.17
C ILE A 597 18.88 38.60 10.28
N PRO A 598 19.24 39.44 11.24
CA PRO A 598 18.29 39.92 12.25
C PRO A 598 17.18 40.81 11.69
N LEU A 599 17.42 41.50 10.56
CA LEU A 599 16.45 42.37 9.93
C LEU A 599 15.39 41.64 9.10
N TYR A 600 15.75 40.47 8.53
CA TYR A 600 14.87 39.68 7.67
C TYR A 600 14.08 38.56 8.40
N SER A 601 14.32 38.32 9.69
CA SER A 601 13.79 37.12 10.38
C SER A 601 12.56 37.38 11.25
N LYS A 602 11.78 38.39 11.06
CA LYS A 602 10.46 38.54 11.71
C LYS A 602 9.37 37.86 10.86
N ILE A 603 9.34 36.50 10.86
CA ILE A 603 8.11 35.80 10.56
C ILE A 603 7.11 36.23 11.64
N LYS A 604 5.99 36.81 11.26
CA LYS A 604 4.92 37.14 12.22
C LYS A 604 4.51 35.87 12.95
N ARG A 605 4.45 35.88 14.28
CA ARG A 605 4.09 34.74 15.15
C ARG A 605 2.82 34.04 14.66
N GLU A 606 1.89 34.77 14.08
CA GLU A 606 0.62 34.28 13.53
C GLU A 606 0.79 33.36 12.32
N ARG A 607 1.91 33.45 11.58
CA ARG A 607 2.19 32.63 10.37
C ARG A 607 3.22 31.51 10.58
N VAL A 608 3.68 31.31 11.80
CA VAL A 608 4.71 30.27 12.06
C VAL A 608 4.17 28.87 11.83
N LEU A 609 2.89 28.64 12.12
CA LEU A 609 2.23 27.33 11.97
C LEU A 609 1.60 27.11 10.58
N ASP A 610 1.59 28.11 9.71
CA ASP A 610 1.07 28.00 8.34
C ASP A 610 1.92 27.05 7.47
N HIS A 611 3.16 26.81 7.87
CA HIS A 611 4.01 25.84 7.18
C HIS A 611 3.63 24.41 7.61
N PHE A 612 3.14 23.61 6.67
CA PHE A 612 2.60 22.25 6.91
C PHE A 612 3.46 21.38 7.85
N VAL A 613 4.76 21.22 7.54
CA VAL A 613 5.68 20.41 8.36
C VAL A 613 5.84 20.98 9.78
N ARG A 614 5.87 22.30 9.95
CA ARG A 614 5.93 22.93 11.29
C ARG A 614 4.65 22.70 12.09
N GLY A 615 3.50 22.77 11.42
CA GLY A 615 2.21 22.44 12.01
C GLY A 615 2.16 21.00 12.49
N GLN A 616 2.65 20.05 11.68
CA GLN A 616 2.75 18.62 12.06
C GLN A 616 3.67 18.41 13.25
N ILE A 617 4.87 18.99 13.25
CA ILE A 617 5.82 18.89 14.38
C ILE A 617 5.22 19.46 15.66
N PHE A 618 4.58 20.62 15.58
CA PHE A 618 3.93 21.23 16.74
C PHE A 618 2.76 20.40 17.25
N GLY A 619 1.90 19.91 16.37
CA GLY A 619 0.79 19.02 16.70
C GLY A 619 1.26 17.73 17.37
N TYR A 620 2.33 17.12 16.86
CA TYR A 620 2.92 15.91 17.45
C TYR A 620 3.48 16.18 18.87
N ILE A 621 4.23 17.27 19.06
CA ILE A 621 4.76 17.65 20.37
C ILE A 621 3.62 17.99 21.35
N GLN A 622 2.52 18.54 20.86
CA GLN A 622 1.35 18.87 21.65
C GLN A 622 0.59 17.60 22.12
N ALA A 623 0.50 16.60 21.26
CA ALA A 623 -0.10 15.31 21.56
C ALA A 623 0.81 14.44 22.43
N ASN A 624 2.14 14.58 22.31
CA ASN A 624 3.15 13.77 23.01
C ASN A 624 4.18 14.65 23.73
N PRO A 625 3.80 15.36 24.80
CA PRO A 625 4.73 16.23 25.52
C PRO A 625 5.85 15.44 26.19
N GLY A 626 7.09 15.85 25.94
CA GLY A 626 8.26 15.18 26.52
C GLY A 626 8.96 14.19 25.60
N GLU A 627 8.49 14.07 24.37
CA GLU A 627 9.17 13.26 23.38
C GLU A 627 10.53 13.83 22.97
N HIS A 628 11.45 12.94 22.61
CA HIS A 628 12.82 13.30 22.24
C HIS A 628 12.97 13.45 20.73
N TYR A 629 14.06 14.09 20.31
CA TYR A 629 14.31 14.49 18.93
C TYR A 629 14.15 13.32 17.92
N ASN A 630 14.76 12.15 18.22
CA ASN A 630 14.69 11.00 17.31
C ASN A 630 13.29 10.41 17.21
N ALA A 631 12.51 10.35 18.31
CA ALA A 631 11.14 9.88 18.25
C ALA A 631 10.25 10.78 17.38
N ILE A 632 10.40 12.10 17.48
CA ILE A 632 9.69 13.06 16.63
C ILE A 632 10.08 12.85 15.16
N LYS A 633 11.39 12.68 14.89
CA LYS A 633 11.92 12.44 13.56
C LYS A 633 11.34 11.19 12.93
N ASP A 634 11.39 10.08 13.66
CA ASP A 634 10.98 8.76 13.18
C ASP A 634 9.45 8.67 13.01
N ALA A 635 8.67 9.26 13.94
CA ALA A 635 7.21 9.28 13.86
C ALA A 635 6.66 10.14 12.70
N LEU A 636 7.40 11.17 12.27
CA LEU A 636 6.97 12.07 11.20
C LEU A 636 7.75 11.86 9.89
N GLY A 637 8.62 10.84 9.81
CA GLY A 637 9.41 10.53 8.63
C GLY A 637 10.35 11.65 8.17
N LEU A 638 10.87 12.48 9.11
CA LEU A 638 11.62 13.68 8.77
C LEU A 638 13.14 13.44 8.76
N THR A 639 13.86 14.20 7.94
CA THR A 639 15.33 14.23 7.99
C THR A 639 15.84 15.03 9.18
N ASN A 640 17.08 14.76 9.63
CA ASN A 640 17.71 15.50 10.73
C ASN A 640 17.77 17.02 10.46
N GLY A 641 18.08 17.44 9.24
CA GLY A 641 18.17 18.84 8.86
C GLY A 641 16.81 19.55 8.90
N SER A 642 15.78 18.92 8.34
CA SER A 642 14.42 19.45 8.31
C SER A 642 13.86 19.61 9.73
N LEU A 643 13.93 18.57 10.56
CA LEU A 643 13.43 18.63 11.93
C LEU A 643 14.17 19.71 12.75
N ALA A 644 15.52 19.77 12.65
CA ALA A 644 16.31 20.76 13.36
C ALA A 644 15.94 22.20 13.01
N HIS A 645 15.70 22.48 11.72
CA HIS A 645 15.30 23.80 11.25
C HIS A 645 13.92 24.21 11.80
N HIS A 646 12.94 23.32 11.68
CA HIS A 646 11.56 23.62 12.10
C HIS A 646 11.41 23.70 13.61
N VAL A 647 12.06 22.81 14.38
CA VAL A 647 12.04 22.85 15.85
C VAL A 647 12.72 24.11 16.37
N ARG A 648 13.86 24.53 15.81
CA ARG A 648 14.51 25.81 16.16
C ARG A 648 13.58 27.01 15.94
N THR A 649 12.82 27.00 14.85
CA THR A 649 11.85 28.06 14.58
C THR A 649 10.73 28.06 15.60
N LEU A 650 10.16 26.88 15.93
CA LEU A 650 9.12 26.75 16.94
C LEU A 650 9.58 27.17 18.34
N GLU A 651 10.83 26.87 18.71
CA GLU A 651 11.42 27.32 19.99
C GLU A 651 11.65 28.82 20.00
N ARG A 652 12.23 29.40 18.93
CA ARG A 652 12.49 30.84 18.82
C ARG A 652 11.21 31.66 18.91
N GLU A 653 10.14 31.17 18.29
CA GLU A 653 8.83 31.87 18.30
C GLU A 653 7.94 31.46 19.49
N GLN A 654 8.52 30.74 20.46
CA GLN A 654 7.87 30.39 21.72
C GLN A 654 6.60 29.52 21.59
N PHE A 655 6.51 28.66 20.61
CA PHE A 655 5.49 27.63 20.52
C PHE A 655 5.86 26.37 21.30
N VAL A 656 7.16 26.05 21.31
CA VAL A 656 7.73 24.87 21.94
C VAL A 656 8.88 25.29 22.84
N LYS A 657 9.07 24.58 23.93
CA LYS A 657 10.25 24.67 24.79
C LYS A 657 10.89 23.29 24.94
N SER A 658 12.19 23.24 25.18
CA SER A 658 12.88 21.99 25.40
C SER A 658 13.67 21.99 26.71
N ARG A 659 13.83 20.80 27.29
CA ARG A 659 14.69 20.58 28.44
C ARG A 659 15.55 19.35 28.20
N ARG A 660 16.80 19.39 28.63
CA ARG A 660 17.71 18.25 28.52
C ARG A 660 17.54 17.35 29.72
N PHE A 661 17.28 16.06 29.49
CA PHE A 661 17.24 15.02 30.49
C PHE A 661 18.26 13.93 30.08
N GLY A 662 19.34 13.81 30.81
CA GLY A 662 20.45 12.92 30.47
C GLY A 662 21.03 13.20 29.08
N LEU A 663 21.09 12.20 28.23
CA LEU A 663 21.61 12.30 26.86
C LEU A 663 20.62 12.90 25.86
N TYR A 664 19.32 13.03 26.21
CA TYR A 664 18.27 13.42 25.29
C TYR A 664 17.72 14.82 25.58
N ARG A 665 17.46 15.56 24.51
CA ARG A 665 16.71 16.81 24.52
C ARG A 665 15.25 16.48 24.24
N ARG A 666 14.37 16.82 25.20
CA ARG A 666 12.92 16.58 25.15
C ARG A 666 12.17 17.86 24.89
N PHE A 667 11.08 17.78 24.12
CA PHE A 667 10.31 18.91 23.66
C PHE A 667 8.92 18.95 24.27
N TYR A 668 8.45 20.16 24.61
CA TYR A 668 7.18 20.38 25.28
C TYR A 668 6.48 21.61 24.67
N PRO A 669 5.14 21.63 24.62
CA PRO A 669 4.41 22.87 24.29
C PRO A 669 4.76 23.97 25.29
N MET A 670 4.74 25.25 24.87
CA MET A 670 5.19 26.36 25.73
C MET A 670 4.42 26.45 27.05
N HIS A 671 3.12 26.19 27.04
CA HIS A 671 2.25 26.23 28.22
C HIS A 671 2.33 24.96 29.12
N TYR A 672 2.99 23.91 28.67
CA TYR A 672 3.09 22.65 29.43
C TYR A 672 4.00 22.81 30.66
N ARG A 673 3.53 22.40 31.84
CA ARG A 673 4.37 22.43 33.05
C ARG A 673 5.28 21.22 33.04
N ILE A 674 6.58 21.43 32.82
CA ILE A 674 7.58 20.35 32.81
C ILE A 674 7.70 19.79 34.25
N PRO A 675 7.51 18.48 34.48
CA PRO A 675 7.69 17.89 35.81
C PRO A 675 9.12 18.08 36.31
N ASP A 676 9.29 18.44 37.57
CA ASP A 676 10.60 18.66 38.18
C ASP A 676 11.38 17.33 38.39
N GLN A 677 10.64 16.23 38.54
CA GLN A 677 11.20 14.87 38.57
C GLN A 677 10.38 14.00 37.60
N GLU A 678 11.06 13.44 36.60
CA GLU A 678 10.46 12.40 35.74
C GLU A 678 10.56 11.07 36.47
N VAL A 679 9.42 10.44 36.76
CA VAL A 679 9.41 9.04 37.18
C VAL A 679 9.89 8.22 35.98
N PHE A 680 11.13 7.76 36.02
CA PHE A 680 11.69 6.93 34.97
C PHE A 680 10.90 5.63 34.87
N GLN A 681 10.22 5.39 33.74
CA GLN A 681 9.59 4.13 33.45
C GLN A 681 10.49 3.36 32.48
N PRO A 682 11.04 2.19 32.90
CA PRO A 682 11.81 1.35 32.00
C PRO A 682 10.96 0.89 30.83
N ASN A 683 11.50 0.93 29.61
CA ASN A 683 10.87 0.34 28.44
C ASN A 683 10.84 -1.20 28.54
N GLU A 684 10.17 -1.87 27.60
CA GLU A 684 9.99 -3.33 27.62
C GLU A 684 11.34 -4.08 27.70
N VAL A 685 12.31 -3.73 26.87
CA VAL A 685 13.65 -4.34 26.88
C VAL A 685 14.36 -4.08 28.23
N GLN A 686 14.24 -2.90 28.81
CA GLN A 686 14.82 -2.57 30.10
C GLN A 686 14.14 -3.32 31.26
N ARG A 687 12.82 -3.53 31.20
CA ARG A 687 12.08 -4.36 32.16
C ARG A 687 12.57 -5.81 32.11
N THR A 688 12.68 -6.36 30.90
CA THR A 688 13.18 -7.72 30.70
C THR A 688 14.63 -7.87 31.21
N ILE A 689 15.51 -6.90 30.98
CA ILE A 689 16.88 -6.88 31.54
C ILE A 689 16.85 -6.81 33.07
N LEU A 690 16.00 -5.98 33.68
CA LEU A 690 15.85 -5.90 35.14
C LEU A 690 15.35 -7.21 35.73
N ASP A 691 14.43 -7.90 35.05
CA ASP A 691 13.91 -9.20 35.51
C ASP A 691 14.99 -10.29 35.46
N VAL A 692 15.80 -10.31 34.39
CA VAL A 692 16.94 -11.23 34.31
C VAL A 692 17.98 -10.96 35.39
N ILE A 693 18.28 -9.70 35.71
CA ILE A 693 19.21 -9.33 36.80
C ILE A 693 18.61 -9.68 38.15
N ARG A 694 17.29 -9.53 38.36
CA ARG A 694 16.59 -9.90 39.58
C ARG A 694 16.60 -11.41 39.83
N GLN A 695 16.43 -12.21 38.79
CA GLN A 695 16.48 -13.66 38.86
C GLN A 695 17.90 -14.22 39.03
N SER A 696 18.93 -13.47 38.60
CA SER A 696 20.32 -13.89 38.66
C SER A 696 21.23 -12.72 39.10
N PRO A 697 21.23 -12.35 40.42
CA PRO A 697 22.06 -11.25 40.92
C PRO A 697 23.54 -11.50 40.65
N GLY A 698 24.23 -10.50 40.12
CA GLY A 698 25.65 -10.62 39.75
C GLY A 698 25.88 -11.20 38.35
N ILE A 699 24.84 -11.36 37.52
CA ILE A 699 24.94 -11.81 36.13
C ILE A 699 25.82 -10.85 35.31
N THR A 700 26.57 -11.38 34.37
CA THR A 700 27.41 -10.58 33.50
C THR A 700 26.66 -10.02 32.30
N GLN A 701 27.14 -8.88 31.75
CA GLN A 701 26.55 -8.29 30.55
C GLN A 701 26.54 -9.26 29.36
N LYS A 702 27.53 -10.13 29.26
CA LYS A 702 27.60 -11.15 28.20
C LYS A 702 26.54 -12.22 28.36
N GLU A 703 26.27 -12.66 29.58
CA GLU A 703 25.21 -13.64 29.88
C GLU A 703 23.81 -13.05 29.65
N ILE A 704 23.60 -11.76 29.98
CA ILE A 704 22.35 -11.05 29.68
C ILE A 704 22.14 -11.01 28.15
N ALA A 705 23.17 -10.67 27.39
CA ALA A 705 23.13 -10.63 25.94
C ALA A 705 22.73 -12.00 25.35
N THR A 706 23.33 -13.08 25.85
CA THR A 706 23.04 -14.45 25.42
C THR A 706 21.63 -14.87 25.77
N ARG A 707 21.17 -14.60 27.01
CA ARG A 707 19.81 -15.01 27.48
C ARG A 707 18.68 -14.31 26.76
N LEU A 708 18.89 -13.05 26.35
CA LEU A 708 17.85 -12.25 25.70
C LEU A 708 18.03 -12.19 24.18
N SER A 709 18.97 -12.94 23.63
CA SER A 709 19.32 -12.89 22.19
C SER A 709 19.59 -11.48 21.67
N LEU A 710 20.14 -10.60 22.54
CA LEU A 710 20.48 -9.22 22.20
C LEU A 710 21.96 -9.07 21.87
N THR A 711 22.29 -8.07 21.04
CA THR A 711 23.70 -7.77 20.75
C THR A 711 24.40 -7.15 21.98
N PRO A 712 25.69 -7.43 22.25
CA PRO A 712 26.42 -6.84 23.35
C PRO A 712 26.38 -5.31 23.43
N PRO A 713 26.47 -4.56 22.31
CA PRO A 713 26.30 -3.10 22.32
C PRO A 713 24.92 -2.66 22.82
N THR A 714 23.85 -3.36 22.44
CA THR A 714 22.48 -3.07 22.89
C THR A 714 22.33 -3.27 24.39
N VAL A 715 22.85 -4.38 24.93
CA VAL A 715 22.83 -4.66 26.38
C VAL A 715 23.63 -3.61 27.13
N ASN A 716 24.83 -3.27 26.68
CA ASN A 716 25.68 -2.23 27.29
C ASN A 716 24.95 -0.89 27.38
N TYR A 717 24.25 -0.50 26.30
CA TYR A 717 23.46 0.72 26.27
C TYR A 717 22.37 0.73 27.36
N HIS A 718 21.55 -0.32 27.41
CA HIS A 718 20.47 -0.39 28.40
C HIS A 718 20.95 -0.50 29.83
N ILE A 719 22.04 -1.22 30.08
CA ILE A 719 22.67 -1.31 31.38
C ILE A 719 23.25 0.05 31.82
N ALA A 720 23.87 0.81 30.94
CA ALA A 720 24.32 2.16 31.25
C ALA A 720 23.16 3.07 31.65
N VAL A 721 22.04 3.04 30.92
CA VAL A 721 20.84 3.81 31.24
C VAL A 721 20.25 3.42 32.59
N LEU A 722 20.12 2.11 32.88
CA LEU A 722 19.56 1.61 34.13
C LEU A 722 20.48 1.92 35.33
N SER A 723 21.79 1.88 35.14
CA SER A 723 22.78 2.23 36.14
C SER A 723 22.79 3.74 36.46
N GLU A 724 22.70 4.59 35.42
CA GLU A 724 22.58 6.06 35.58
C GLU A 724 21.32 6.46 36.37
N ARG A 725 20.29 5.63 36.31
CA ARG A 725 19.03 5.82 37.04
C ARG A 725 19.00 5.15 38.40
N ASN A 726 20.14 4.63 38.87
CA ASN A 726 20.29 3.93 40.16
C ASN A 726 19.34 2.74 40.32
N LEU A 727 18.89 2.10 39.25
CA LEU A 727 18.07 0.89 39.30
C LEU A 727 18.91 -0.37 39.43
N ILE A 728 20.13 -0.33 38.92
CA ILE A 728 21.11 -1.42 39.00
C ILE A 728 22.49 -0.88 39.42
N GLN A 729 23.21 -1.72 40.15
CA GLN A 729 24.64 -1.51 40.44
C GLN A 729 25.47 -2.36 39.49
N VAL A 730 26.50 -1.72 38.93
CA VAL A 730 27.41 -2.34 37.97
C VAL A 730 28.80 -2.39 38.60
N VAL A 731 29.32 -3.60 38.83
CA VAL A 731 30.63 -3.82 39.46
C VAL A 731 31.57 -4.55 38.49
N ARG A 732 32.71 -3.96 38.22
CA ARG A 732 33.76 -4.61 37.40
C ARG A 732 34.61 -5.55 38.25
N ARG A 733 34.64 -6.83 37.89
CA ARG A 733 35.52 -7.84 38.51
C ARG A 733 36.40 -8.46 37.43
N GLY A 734 37.66 -8.05 37.41
CA GLY A 734 38.60 -8.48 36.37
C GLY A 734 38.20 -7.99 34.98
N ARG A 735 37.99 -8.92 34.03
CA ARG A 735 37.58 -8.65 32.65
C ARG A 735 36.07 -8.66 32.45
N SER A 736 35.26 -8.95 33.48
CA SER A 736 33.82 -9.07 33.40
C SER A 736 33.13 -7.97 34.20
N THR A 737 31.99 -7.52 33.69
CA THR A 737 31.10 -6.52 34.32
C THR A 737 29.88 -7.24 34.85
N HIS A 738 29.64 -7.16 36.17
CA HIS A 738 28.54 -7.84 36.88
C HIS A 738 27.48 -6.83 37.26
N CYS A 739 26.21 -7.21 37.09
CA CYS A 739 25.04 -6.37 37.33
C CYS A 739 24.18 -6.94 38.47
N SER A 740 23.74 -6.09 39.39
CA SER A 740 22.82 -6.40 40.47
C SER A 740 21.78 -5.29 40.64
N ILE A 741 20.59 -5.63 41.14
CA ILE A 741 19.56 -4.62 41.45
C ILE A 741 20.04 -3.78 42.64
N VAL A 742 19.76 -2.48 42.59
CA VAL A 742 19.92 -1.61 43.79
C VAL A 742 18.62 -1.70 44.58
N ASP A 743 18.69 -2.34 45.74
CA ASP A 743 17.59 -2.34 46.69
C ASP A 743 17.38 -0.90 47.19
N GLY A 744 16.31 -0.26 46.73
CA GLY A 744 15.93 1.06 47.19
C GLY A 744 15.55 1.01 48.69
N PRO A 745 15.66 2.12 49.42
CA PRO A 745 15.14 2.17 50.77
C PRO A 745 13.63 1.86 50.71
N THR A 746 13.18 0.90 51.49
CA THR A 746 11.80 0.45 51.71
C THR A 746 10.89 1.62 52.06
#